data_a066c19292d3964a26961ef94a8fd149
#
_entry.id   a066c19292d3964a26961ef94a8fd149
#
_cell.length_a   1.000
_cell.length_b   1.000
_cell.length_c   1.000
_cell.angle_alpha   90.00
_cell.angle_beta   90.00
_cell.angle_gamma   90.00
#
_symmetry.space_group_name_H-M   'P 1'
#
loop_
_entity.id
_entity.type
_entity.pdbx_description
1 polymer ?
#
loop_
_entity_poly.entity_id
_entity_poly.type
_entity_poly.pdbx_seq_one_letter_code
_entity_poly.pdbx_strand_id
1 'polypeptide(L)'
;VKSFTPTLFFLTVSLLVFTHPCLAIDLGHHPGKAIYEKLCLECHGTDGEGAEDVDVDPLIGSRDIASLAGRIERTMPEDKEHLCVGDDARLVAEYVYHAFYSEEAQLRKKPIYPDLNRLTGPQFENSVTDLIGLFLNTDYPPTMEKRGLHGRYTLDDRKKAGTNDYKRENFERDDPVIKFDYGTGLPQLPEGMKSKLTQFKIEWTGSVFAKETGIYEFTLRTRNGAKLFINEPNEKLTPTIDAWVAPTNEIREETGSIRLLGGRRYFVRLEFFKYKEEKSYIELLWKTPHGVKETIPAKALDPDWNNPEFVASSGLPADDRSYGYERGSSVSRFWLDGVHSIAFEAADHVNLYLDKLAKTKPDAGDRTEKIRAFAAEFAAAGHRRPLSDKERRKIVDSQFASAETPEDAVRQVVLSTLTSPQFLYPGTAFDNPHGPWAKASNLALSIWDSVPSRKLRDTARKGTIENPKFLERLTWDMLWDGRARHKMAGFFEHWLELSKATDIAKDSKLYPEYSEEMLSDLRKSLLLFVDDMVWSNAPADYRKLLLSDTLFLNERLGKVYGKPEIKGGFQKVSFPNQGRTGVITHPYLLTAFAYHNNTSPIHRGVFLTRNIVGLTLKPPPEAIEFKDNDFPPNLTMREKVTELTRAKA
;
A
#
# COMPACT_ATOMS: atom_id res chain seq x y z
N VAL A 1 -27.65 43.26 18.92
CA VAL A 1 -28.64 44.01 18.05
C VAL A 1 -27.84 44.77 17.00
N LYS A 2 -27.68 44.21 15.82
CA LYS A 2 -27.71 44.86 14.50
C LYS A 2 -27.36 43.79 13.46
N SER A 3 -28.34 43.42 12.70
CA SER A 3 -28.29 42.57 11.52
C SER A 3 -27.41 43.20 10.44
N PHE A 4 -26.50 42.43 9.86
CA PHE A 4 -25.86 42.73 8.59
C PHE A 4 -26.17 41.57 7.62
N THR A 5 -27.02 41.88 6.66
CA THR A 5 -27.26 41.09 5.44
C THR A 5 -26.14 41.36 4.45
N PRO A 6 -25.43 40.35 3.91
CA PRO A 6 -24.60 40.57 2.74
C PRO A 6 -25.40 40.32 1.46
N THR A 7 -25.47 41.35 0.66
CA THR A 7 -25.99 41.40 -0.69
C THR A 7 -25.17 40.47 -1.60
N LEU A 8 -25.83 39.49 -2.20
CA LEU A 8 -25.28 38.55 -3.17
C LEU A 8 -25.01 39.27 -4.49
N PHE A 9 -23.76 39.51 -4.85
CA PHE A 9 -23.35 39.92 -6.19
C PHE A 9 -23.07 38.67 -7.02
N PHE A 10 -24.01 38.31 -7.90
CA PHE A 10 -23.79 37.30 -8.94
C PHE A 10 -22.90 37.89 -10.03
N LEU A 11 -21.62 37.55 -10.03
CA LEU A 11 -20.74 37.70 -11.20
C LEU A 11 -20.81 36.39 -11.99
N THR A 12 -21.62 36.36 -13.04
CA THR A 12 -21.60 35.31 -14.06
C THR A 12 -20.32 35.45 -14.89
N VAL A 13 -19.30 34.74 -14.50
CA VAL A 13 -18.15 34.48 -15.37
C VAL A 13 -18.51 33.27 -16.23
N SER A 14 -18.91 33.54 -17.48
CA SER A 14 -19.02 32.50 -18.52
C SER A 14 -17.65 31.92 -18.79
N LEU A 15 -17.33 30.81 -18.11
CA LEU A 15 -16.19 29.95 -18.44
C LEU A 15 -16.58 29.16 -19.69
N LEU A 16 -16.16 29.62 -20.87
CA LEU A 16 -16.15 28.82 -22.08
C LEU A 16 -15.13 27.69 -21.85
N VAL A 17 -15.57 26.60 -21.21
CA VAL A 17 -14.90 25.34 -21.24
C VAL A 17 -15.06 24.79 -22.65
N PHE A 18 -14.00 24.88 -23.45
CA PHE A 18 -13.86 24.03 -24.63
C PHE A 18 -13.73 22.59 -24.17
N THR A 19 -14.84 21.97 -23.78
CA THR A 19 -14.98 20.54 -23.83
C THR A 19 -15.03 20.20 -25.31
N HIS A 20 -13.93 19.70 -25.85
CA HIS A 20 -14.01 18.87 -27.03
C HIS A 20 -14.76 17.62 -26.54
N PRO A 21 -16.03 17.43 -26.90
CA PRO A 21 -16.62 16.12 -26.75
C PRO A 21 -15.80 15.21 -27.66
N CYS A 22 -15.18 14.20 -27.12
CA CYS A 22 -14.84 13.00 -27.87
C CYS A 22 -16.20 12.43 -28.31
N LEU A 23 -16.73 12.95 -29.42
CA LEU A 23 -17.96 12.45 -30.03
C LEU A 23 -17.62 11.04 -30.47
N ALA A 24 -18.07 10.04 -29.72
CA ALA A 24 -18.09 8.67 -30.20
C ALA A 24 -18.80 8.71 -31.55
N ILE A 25 -18.10 8.36 -32.62
CA ILE A 25 -18.65 8.34 -33.97
C ILE A 25 -19.78 7.35 -33.95
N ASP A 26 -20.99 7.80 -34.22
CA ASP A 26 -22.17 6.93 -34.36
C ASP A 26 -22.07 6.14 -35.66
N LEU A 27 -21.45 4.95 -35.57
CA LEU A 27 -21.30 4.04 -36.69
C LEU A 27 -22.63 3.56 -37.25
N GLY A 28 -23.70 3.60 -36.46
CA GLY A 28 -25.05 3.20 -36.88
C GLY A 28 -25.61 4.11 -37.97
N HIS A 29 -25.32 5.40 -37.92
CA HIS A 29 -25.78 6.44 -38.85
C HIS A 29 -24.65 7.04 -39.72
N HIS A 30 -23.50 6.38 -39.76
CA HIS A 30 -22.37 6.88 -40.55
C HIS A 30 -22.66 6.77 -42.07
N PRO A 31 -22.48 7.83 -42.88
CA PRO A 31 -22.80 7.82 -44.31
C PRO A 31 -22.11 6.68 -45.09
N GLY A 32 -20.86 6.40 -44.75
CA GLY A 32 -20.06 5.33 -45.35
C GLY A 32 -20.60 3.92 -45.06
N LYS A 33 -21.46 3.72 -44.04
CA LYS A 33 -22.08 2.44 -43.74
C LYS A 33 -22.98 1.96 -44.87
N ALA A 34 -23.84 2.83 -45.42
CA ALA A 34 -24.72 2.48 -46.53
C ALA A 34 -23.93 2.09 -47.79
N ILE A 35 -22.79 2.75 -48.01
CA ILE A 35 -21.89 2.40 -49.13
C ILE A 35 -21.23 1.05 -48.87
N TYR A 36 -20.77 0.78 -47.65
CA TYR A 36 -20.19 -0.50 -47.25
C TYR A 36 -21.19 -1.65 -47.43
N GLU A 37 -22.41 -1.49 -46.92
CA GLU A 37 -23.48 -2.49 -47.05
C GLU A 37 -23.82 -2.78 -48.49
N LYS A 38 -23.74 -1.81 -49.39
CA LYS A 38 -24.05 -1.97 -50.81
C LYS A 38 -22.92 -2.56 -51.63
N LEU A 39 -21.65 -2.22 -51.33
CA LEU A 39 -20.53 -2.49 -52.22
C LEU A 39 -19.43 -3.39 -51.60
N CYS A 40 -19.40 -3.56 -50.29
CA CYS A 40 -18.30 -4.26 -49.60
C CYS A 40 -18.76 -5.47 -48.80
N LEU A 41 -20.01 -5.45 -48.31
CA LEU A 41 -20.58 -6.44 -47.40
C LEU A 41 -20.54 -7.87 -47.96
N GLU A 42 -20.79 -8.03 -49.25
CA GLU A 42 -20.86 -9.34 -49.93
C GLU A 42 -19.54 -10.12 -49.79
N CYS A 43 -18.40 -9.45 -49.85
CA CYS A 43 -17.07 -10.06 -49.69
C CYS A 43 -16.54 -9.99 -48.28
N HIS A 44 -16.69 -8.84 -47.59
CA HIS A 44 -16.01 -8.58 -46.31
C HIS A 44 -16.87 -8.90 -45.07
N GLY A 45 -18.14 -9.25 -45.24
CA GLY A 45 -19.04 -9.59 -44.14
C GLY A 45 -19.40 -8.39 -43.24
N THR A 46 -20.32 -8.60 -42.31
CA THR A 46 -20.76 -7.55 -41.33
C THR A 46 -19.69 -7.14 -40.36
N ASP A 47 -18.78 -8.04 -40.06
CA ASP A 47 -17.74 -7.87 -39.03
C ASP A 47 -16.35 -7.59 -39.61
N GLY A 48 -16.28 -7.53 -40.98
CA GLY A 48 -15.02 -7.32 -41.68
C GLY A 48 -14.07 -8.52 -41.60
N GLU A 49 -14.54 -9.70 -41.25
CA GLU A 49 -13.76 -10.95 -41.15
C GLU A 49 -13.78 -11.77 -42.47
N GLY A 50 -14.54 -11.32 -43.44
CA GLY A 50 -14.84 -12.06 -44.67
C GLY A 50 -16.22 -12.72 -44.64
N ALA A 51 -16.83 -13.00 -45.80
CA ALA A 51 -18.06 -13.78 -45.93
C ALA A 51 -17.73 -15.30 -45.98
N GLU A 52 -18.67 -16.16 -45.55
CA GLU A 52 -18.43 -17.61 -45.32
C GLU A 52 -17.84 -18.36 -46.50
N ASP A 53 -18.06 -17.91 -47.74
CA ASP A 53 -17.62 -18.61 -48.96
C ASP A 53 -16.66 -17.77 -49.82
N VAL A 54 -16.07 -16.69 -49.26
CA VAL A 54 -15.20 -15.76 -50.00
C VAL A 54 -13.82 -15.70 -49.32
N ASP A 55 -12.78 -16.03 -50.07
CA ASP A 55 -11.39 -15.99 -49.60
C ASP A 55 -10.85 -14.56 -49.69
N VAL A 56 -11.14 -13.74 -48.67
CA VAL A 56 -10.64 -12.36 -48.52
C VAL A 56 -9.99 -12.16 -47.18
N ASP A 57 -8.93 -11.39 -47.16
CA ASP A 57 -8.27 -11.02 -45.90
C ASP A 57 -9.20 -10.20 -44.99
N PRO A 58 -9.21 -10.44 -43.68
CA PRO A 58 -9.93 -9.61 -42.72
C PRO A 58 -9.56 -8.12 -42.80
N LEU A 59 -10.55 -7.25 -42.59
CA LEU A 59 -10.35 -5.80 -42.56
C LEU A 59 -9.65 -5.36 -41.26
N ILE A 60 -8.35 -5.66 -41.16
CA ILE A 60 -7.45 -5.27 -40.04
C ILE A 60 -6.16 -4.67 -40.59
N GLY A 61 -5.50 -3.83 -39.79
CA GLY A 61 -4.18 -3.31 -40.17
C GLY A 61 -3.89 -1.91 -39.57
N SER A 62 -2.85 -1.29 -40.07
CA SER A 62 -2.33 0.00 -39.57
C SER A 62 -2.52 1.17 -40.56
N ARG A 63 -3.40 1.00 -41.58
CA ARG A 63 -3.64 2.05 -42.57
C ARG A 63 -4.51 3.16 -41.95
N ASP A 64 -4.16 4.40 -42.26
CA ASP A 64 -4.99 5.57 -41.98
C ASP A 64 -6.13 5.71 -43.02
N ILE A 65 -7.05 6.63 -42.75
CA ILE A 65 -8.24 6.86 -43.59
C ILE A 65 -7.87 7.22 -45.03
N ALA A 66 -6.86 8.07 -45.22
CA ALA A 66 -6.45 8.49 -46.55
C ALA A 66 -5.84 7.34 -47.37
N SER A 67 -5.04 6.51 -46.72
CA SER A 67 -4.45 5.31 -47.31
C SER A 67 -5.52 4.25 -47.66
N LEU A 68 -6.53 4.08 -46.82
CA LEU A 68 -7.68 3.23 -47.09
C LEU A 68 -8.50 3.74 -48.25
N ALA A 69 -8.84 5.03 -48.29
CA ALA A 69 -9.57 5.64 -49.36
C ALA A 69 -8.87 5.44 -50.71
N GLY A 70 -7.56 5.73 -50.78
CA GLY A 70 -6.79 5.52 -51.99
C GLY A 70 -6.62 4.07 -52.41
N ARG A 71 -6.68 3.10 -51.49
CA ARG A 71 -6.74 1.66 -51.83
C ARG A 71 -8.11 1.29 -52.40
N ILE A 72 -9.18 1.66 -51.71
CA ILE A 72 -10.55 1.39 -52.11
C ILE A 72 -10.80 1.88 -53.54
N GLU A 73 -10.44 3.13 -53.82
CA GLU A 73 -10.60 3.75 -55.12
C GLU A 73 -9.87 3.03 -56.26
N ARG A 74 -8.74 2.38 -55.98
CA ARG A 74 -7.93 1.69 -56.98
C ARG A 74 -8.26 0.19 -57.13
N THR A 75 -8.80 -0.46 -56.13
CA THR A 75 -8.85 -1.91 -56.07
C THR A 75 -10.20 -2.50 -55.58
N MET A 76 -11.16 -1.62 -55.22
CA MET A 76 -12.44 -2.11 -54.63
C MET A 76 -13.66 -1.37 -55.17
N PRO A 77 -14.81 -2.04 -55.42
CA PRO A 77 -14.95 -3.51 -55.42
C PRO A 77 -14.15 -4.15 -56.58
N GLU A 78 -13.59 -5.33 -56.37
CA GLU A 78 -12.81 -6.05 -57.37
C GLU A 78 -13.63 -6.20 -58.66
N ASP A 79 -12.98 -5.93 -59.82
CA ASP A 79 -13.60 -5.89 -61.16
C ASP A 79 -14.67 -4.79 -61.40
N LYS A 80 -14.92 -3.93 -60.40
CA LYS A 80 -15.90 -2.83 -60.48
C LYS A 80 -15.44 -1.57 -59.73
N GLU A 81 -14.15 -1.28 -59.80
CA GLU A 81 -13.51 -0.21 -59.01
C GLU A 81 -14.13 1.18 -59.27
N HIS A 82 -14.68 1.38 -60.47
CA HIS A 82 -15.37 2.61 -60.85
C HIS A 82 -16.66 2.91 -60.07
N LEU A 83 -17.17 1.95 -59.27
CA LEU A 83 -18.38 2.10 -58.46
C LEU A 83 -18.10 2.79 -57.10
N CYS A 84 -16.85 2.87 -56.65
CA CYS A 84 -16.49 3.45 -55.37
C CYS A 84 -15.29 4.39 -55.51
N VAL A 85 -15.54 5.60 -55.98
CA VAL A 85 -14.51 6.61 -56.25
C VAL A 85 -14.83 7.94 -55.60
N GLY A 86 -13.83 8.80 -55.41
CA GLY A 86 -13.96 10.17 -54.88
C GLY A 86 -14.55 10.18 -53.45
N ASP A 87 -15.63 10.93 -53.27
CA ASP A 87 -16.27 11.07 -51.93
C ASP A 87 -16.82 9.75 -51.39
N ASP A 88 -17.33 8.86 -52.22
CA ASP A 88 -17.82 7.56 -51.78
C ASP A 88 -16.66 6.69 -51.23
N ALA A 89 -15.53 6.66 -51.91
CA ALA A 89 -14.33 5.96 -51.42
C ALA A 89 -13.82 6.56 -50.08
N ARG A 90 -13.88 7.87 -49.91
CA ARG A 90 -13.50 8.54 -48.67
C ARG A 90 -14.46 8.21 -47.53
N LEU A 91 -15.76 8.30 -47.75
CA LEU A 91 -16.79 8.02 -46.72
C LEU A 91 -16.78 6.56 -46.28
N VAL A 92 -16.62 5.63 -47.21
CA VAL A 92 -16.53 4.19 -46.83
C VAL A 92 -15.19 3.89 -46.14
N ALA A 93 -14.10 4.56 -46.51
CA ALA A 93 -12.83 4.45 -45.81
C ALA A 93 -12.89 4.95 -44.34
N GLU A 94 -13.59 6.05 -44.10
CA GLU A 94 -13.87 6.54 -42.74
C GLU A 94 -14.67 5.51 -41.94
N TYR A 95 -15.73 4.97 -42.52
CA TYR A 95 -16.51 3.92 -41.87
C TYR A 95 -15.67 2.67 -41.57
N VAL A 96 -14.96 2.13 -42.57
CA VAL A 96 -14.07 0.96 -42.42
C VAL A 96 -13.00 1.19 -41.37
N TYR A 97 -12.42 2.37 -41.32
CA TYR A 97 -11.43 2.71 -40.32
C TYR A 97 -12.01 2.64 -38.88
N HIS A 98 -13.11 3.32 -38.65
CA HIS A 98 -13.71 3.37 -37.32
C HIS A 98 -14.47 2.07 -36.95
N ALA A 99 -14.92 1.29 -37.90
CA ALA A 99 -15.56 0.01 -37.66
C ALA A 99 -14.56 -1.11 -37.42
N PHE A 100 -13.39 -1.11 -38.09
CA PHE A 100 -12.50 -2.27 -38.16
C PHE A 100 -11.02 -1.99 -37.93
N TYR A 101 -10.49 -0.83 -38.30
CA TYR A 101 -9.05 -0.52 -38.25
C TYR A 101 -8.61 0.27 -37.03
N SER A 102 -9.46 1.12 -36.45
CA SER A 102 -9.09 1.94 -35.29
C SER A 102 -8.75 1.07 -34.10
N GLU A 103 -7.95 1.60 -33.16
CA GLU A 103 -7.58 0.89 -31.94
C GLU A 103 -8.82 0.49 -31.13
N GLU A 104 -9.84 1.36 -31.07
CA GLU A 104 -11.11 1.08 -30.42
C GLU A 104 -11.89 -0.05 -31.12
N ALA A 105 -11.84 -0.12 -32.47
CA ALA A 105 -12.46 -1.19 -33.23
C ALA A 105 -11.76 -2.53 -32.96
N GLN A 106 -10.43 -2.52 -32.94
CA GLN A 106 -9.62 -3.70 -32.64
C GLN A 106 -9.83 -4.19 -31.21
N LEU A 107 -9.96 -3.27 -30.24
CA LEU A 107 -10.28 -3.62 -28.86
C LEU A 107 -11.66 -4.24 -28.70
N ARG A 108 -12.66 -3.80 -29.52
CA ARG A 108 -14.02 -4.40 -29.54
C ARG A 108 -14.03 -5.83 -30.08
N LYS A 109 -13.15 -6.13 -31.03
CA LYS A 109 -13.04 -7.48 -31.65
C LYS A 109 -12.20 -8.45 -30.81
N LYS A 110 -11.29 -7.95 -29.97
CA LYS A 110 -10.58 -8.83 -29.04
C LYS A 110 -11.61 -9.44 -28.10
N PRO A 111 -11.73 -10.78 -28.04
CA PRO A 111 -12.51 -11.38 -26.99
C PRO A 111 -11.98 -10.86 -25.68
N ILE A 112 -12.85 -10.23 -24.88
CA ILE A 112 -12.53 -9.84 -23.50
C ILE A 112 -12.44 -11.16 -22.75
N TYR A 113 -11.30 -11.86 -22.90
CA TYR A 113 -10.89 -12.80 -21.87
C TYR A 113 -10.51 -11.90 -20.69
N PRO A 114 -11.27 -11.90 -19.59
CA PRO A 114 -10.79 -11.22 -18.40
C PRO A 114 -9.43 -11.86 -18.09
N ASP A 115 -8.37 -11.06 -18.13
CA ASP A 115 -7.07 -11.52 -17.70
C ASP A 115 -7.25 -12.17 -16.33
N LEU A 116 -6.93 -13.46 -16.25
CA LEU A 116 -7.05 -14.20 -15.01
C LEU A 116 -5.92 -13.75 -14.07
N ASN A 117 -6.15 -12.62 -13.41
CA ASN A 117 -5.19 -12.03 -12.49
C ASN A 117 -5.38 -12.63 -11.09
N ARG A 118 -4.32 -13.26 -10.58
CA ARG A 118 -4.24 -13.65 -9.18
C ARG A 118 -4.03 -12.41 -8.30
N LEU A 119 -4.25 -12.56 -7.01
CA LEU A 119 -3.82 -11.56 -6.03
C LEU A 119 -2.32 -11.29 -6.17
N THR A 120 -1.91 -10.03 -6.06
CA THR A 120 -0.50 -9.67 -5.88
C THR A 120 -0.02 -10.10 -4.50
N GLY A 121 1.30 -10.12 -4.27
CA GLY A 121 1.87 -10.45 -2.96
C GLY A 121 1.26 -9.61 -1.83
N PRO A 122 1.28 -8.27 -1.92
CA PRO A 122 0.64 -7.41 -0.92
C PRO A 122 -0.87 -7.67 -0.75
N GLN A 123 -1.61 -7.91 -1.84
CA GLN A 123 -3.04 -8.21 -1.77
C GLN A 123 -3.32 -9.54 -1.07
N PHE A 124 -2.50 -10.55 -1.31
CA PHE A 124 -2.63 -11.84 -0.65
C PHE A 124 -2.36 -11.72 0.85
N GLU A 125 -1.23 -11.14 1.23
CA GLU A 125 -0.85 -10.98 2.65
C GLU A 125 -1.88 -10.14 3.42
N ASN A 126 -2.27 -8.98 2.89
CA ASN A 126 -3.31 -8.14 3.49
C ASN A 126 -4.65 -8.88 3.61
N SER A 127 -5.03 -9.66 2.57
CA SER A 127 -6.27 -10.42 2.58
C SER A 127 -6.27 -11.51 3.66
N VAL A 128 -5.16 -12.21 3.87
CA VAL A 128 -5.05 -13.25 4.92
C VAL A 128 -5.12 -12.60 6.31
N THR A 129 -4.35 -11.54 6.53
CA THR A 129 -4.35 -10.79 7.81
C THR A 129 -5.74 -10.28 8.15
N ASP A 130 -6.39 -9.59 7.22
CA ASP A 130 -7.70 -8.97 7.45
C ASP A 130 -8.82 -10.02 7.56
N LEU A 131 -8.71 -11.13 6.84
CA LEU A 131 -9.66 -12.25 6.96
C LEU A 131 -9.69 -12.79 8.39
N ILE A 132 -8.53 -12.97 9.03
CA ILE A 132 -8.45 -13.38 10.43
C ILE A 132 -8.94 -12.24 11.34
N GLY A 133 -8.51 -11.00 11.08
CA GLY A 133 -8.88 -9.80 11.82
C GLY A 133 -10.39 -9.52 11.86
N LEU A 134 -11.17 -9.97 10.86
CA LEU A 134 -12.63 -9.85 10.85
C LEU A 134 -13.27 -10.46 12.10
N PHE A 135 -12.70 -11.51 12.68
CA PHE A 135 -13.23 -12.21 13.84
C PHE A 135 -12.77 -11.62 15.17
N LEU A 136 -11.76 -10.75 15.14
CA LEU A 136 -11.20 -10.07 16.32
C LEU A 136 -11.72 -8.62 16.49
N ASN A 137 -12.56 -8.12 15.56
CA ASN A 137 -13.03 -6.74 15.51
C ASN A 137 -11.88 -5.72 15.46
N THR A 138 -10.85 -6.03 14.69
CA THR A 138 -9.73 -5.12 14.45
C THR A 138 -10.19 -3.88 13.67
N ASP A 139 -9.69 -2.71 14.04
CA ASP A 139 -9.89 -1.44 13.32
C ASP A 139 -8.54 -0.85 12.87
N TYR A 140 -8.58 -0.05 11.82
CA TYR A 140 -7.41 0.49 11.15
C TYR A 140 -7.49 2.02 11.04
N PRO A 141 -7.31 2.76 12.16
CA PRO A 141 -7.41 4.22 12.13
C PRO A 141 -6.31 4.80 11.22
N PRO A 142 -6.62 5.89 10.48
CA PRO A 142 -5.66 6.53 9.57
C PRO A 142 -4.53 7.24 10.31
N THR A 143 -4.77 7.61 11.55
CA THR A 143 -3.82 8.33 12.42
C THR A 143 -4.02 7.89 13.86
N MET A 144 -2.96 8.05 14.66
CA MET A 144 -3.03 7.91 16.10
C MET A 144 -3.58 9.19 16.72
N GLU A 145 -4.75 9.13 17.34
CA GLU A 145 -5.36 10.27 18.02
C GLU A 145 -4.69 10.55 19.36
N LYS A 146 -4.48 9.49 20.13
CA LYS A 146 -3.72 9.52 21.38
C LYS A 146 -2.24 9.30 21.10
N ARG A 147 -1.39 9.57 22.07
CA ARG A 147 0.06 9.46 21.89
C ARG A 147 0.70 8.83 23.11
N GLY A 148 1.64 7.90 22.89
CA GLY A 148 2.37 7.24 23.94
C GLY A 148 1.82 5.87 24.30
N LEU A 149 2.26 5.32 25.41
CA LEU A 149 1.81 4.06 25.98
C LEU A 149 1.21 4.27 27.37
N HIS A 150 0.23 3.48 27.72
CA HIS A 150 -0.37 3.47 29.06
C HIS A 150 0.56 2.76 30.04
N GLY A 151 1.09 3.48 31.02
CA GLY A 151 2.02 2.98 32.03
C GLY A 151 1.32 2.68 33.36
N ARG A 152 1.38 1.43 33.80
CA ARG A 152 1.00 1.00 35.14
C ARG A 152 2.23 0.87 36.01
N TYR A 153 2.31 1.71 37.03
CA TYR A 153 3.42 1.83 37.95
C TYR A 153 3.11 1.15 39.27
N THR A 154 3.98 0.26 39.69
CA THR A 154 3.89 -0.41 40.99
C THR A 154 5.17 -0.13 41.77
N LEU A 155 5.05 0.57 42.90
CA LEU A 155 6.12 0.71 43.89
C LEU A 155 5.92 -0.36 44.96
N ASP A 156 6.97 -1.06 45.34
CA ASP A 156 6.86 -2.11 46.35
C ASP A 156 8.14 -2.26 47.19
N ASP A 157 8.05 -3.03 48.27
CA ASP A 157 9.19 -3.51 49.04
C ASP A 157 9.24 -5.05 48.94
N ARG A 158 9.75 -5.53 47.81
CA ARG A 158 9.79 -6.99 47.53
C ARG A 158 10.56 -7.81 48.55
N LYS A 159 11.50 -7.19 49.29
CA LYS A 159 12.20 -7.90 50.36
C LYS A 159 11.28 -8.34 51.50
N LYS A 160 10.12 -7.66 51.62
CA LYS A 160 9.09 -7.94 52.59
C LYS A 160 7.88 -8.68 51.99
N ALA A 161 7.93 -9.08 50.73
CA ALA A 161 6.83 -9.82 50.09
C ALA A 161 6.51 -11.10 50.88
N GLY A 162 5.21 -11.31 51.17
CA GLY A 162 4.73 -12.43 52.00
C GLY A 162 4.79 -12.13 53.53
N THR A 163 5.17 -10.97 53.96
CA THR A 163 5.09 -10.52 55.37
C THR A 163 3.98 -9.50 55.59
N ASN A 164 3.56 -9.30 56.81
CA ASN A 164 2.55 -8.29 57.21
C ASN A 164 3.04 -6.85 56.98
N ASP A 165 4.34 -6.64 56.81
CA ASP A 165 4.99 -5.35 56.58
C ASP A 165 5.14 -5.00 55.08
N TYR A 166 4.67 -5.85 54.15
CA TYR A 166 4.75 -5.60 52.75
C TYR A 166 3.87 -4.43 52.32
N LYS A 167 4.49 -3.43 51.71
CA LYS A 167 3.83 -2.23 51.18
C LYS A 167 3.87 -2.22 49.69
N ARG A 168 2.74 -1.83 49.09
CA ARG A 168 2.59 -1.67 47.64
C ARG A 168 1.75 -0.42 47.36
N GLU A 169 2.22 0.39 46.43
CA GLU A 169 1.55 1.59 45.97
C GLU A 169 1.47 1.54 44.44
N ASN A 170 0.34 1.93 43.86
CA ASN A 170 0.14 1.89 42.42
C ASN A 170 -0.34 3.25 41.92
N PHE A 171 0.03 3.57 40.70
CA PHE A 171 -0.54 4.67 39.90
C PHE A 171 -0.42 4.37 38.42
N GLU A 172 -1.17 5.10 37.60
CA GLU A 172 -1.19 4.94 36.15
C GLU A 172 -1.03 6.32 35.50
N ARG A 173 -0.41 6.35 34.33
CA ARG A 173 -0.34 7.52 33.45
C ARG A 173 0.04 7.11 32.05
N ASP A 174 -0.25 7.98 31.08
CA ASP A 174 0.22 7.80 29.70
C ASP A 174 1.58 8.48 29.54
N ASP A 175 2.53 7.72 29.01
CA ASP A 175 3.89 8.19 28.74
C ASP A 175 4.08 8.40 27.23
N PRO A 176 4.27 9.65 26.76
CA PRO A 176 4.36 9.94 25.33
C PRO A 176 5.52 9.23 24.63
N VAL A 177 6.64 9.05 25.34
CA VAL A 177 7.87 8.43 24.84
C VAL A 177 8.47 7.59 25.97
N ILE A 178 8.97 6.42 25.65
CA ILE A 178 9.66 5.59 26.63
C ILE A 178 11.16 5.88 26.57
N LYS A 179 11.57 6.87 27.36
CA LYS A 179 12.96 7.27 27.57
C LYS A 179 13.09 7.90 28.95
N PHE A 180 13.55 7.10 29.91
CA PHE A 180 13.62 7.50 31.31
C PHE A 180 14.97 7.17 31.93
N ASP A 181 15.60 8.19 32.50
CA ASP A 181 16.71 8.05 33.42
C ASP A 181 16.23 8.41 34.84
N TYR A 182 15.98 7.39 35.62
CA TYR A 182 15.53 7.58 37.00
C TYR A 182 16.72 7.73 37.98
N GLY A 183 17.95 7.50 37.51
CA GLY A 183 19.15 7.50 38.36
C GLY A 183 18.96 6.54 39.54
N THR A 184 19.22 7.02 40.75
CA THR A 184 18.97 6.30 42.02
C THR A 184 17.55 6.46 42.54
N GLY A 185 16.75 7.35 41.91
CA GLY A 185 15.42 7.75 42.34
C GLY A 185 14.27 6.80 41.91
N LEU A 186 13.06 7.33 42.03
CA LEU A 186 11.80 6.74 41.63
C LEU A 186 11.30 7.41 40.35
N PRO A 187 10.34 6.76 39.64
CA PRO A 187 9.52 7.45 38.67
C PRO A 187 8.85 8.69 39.28
N GLN A 188 8.63 9.71 38.44
CA GLN A 188 7.88 10.89 38.89
C GLN A 188 6.50 10.47 39.41
N LEU A 189 6.23 10.78 40.64
CA LEU A 189 4.96 10.44 41.30
C LEU A 189 3.87 11.45 40.93
N PRO A 190 2.60 11.05 40.93
CA PRO A 190 1.46 11.95 40.80
C PRO A 190 1.48 13.05 41.88
N GLU A 191 0.84 14.18 41.58
CA GLU A 191 0.72 15.29 42.49
C GLU A 191 0.10 14.86 43.85
N GLY A 192 0.73 15.25 44.93
CA GLY A 192 0.29 14.89 46.30
C GLY A 192 0.73 13.51 46.77
N MET A 193 1.21 12.61 45.89
CA MET A 193 1.71 11.30 46.28
C MET A 193 3.15 11.39 46.81
N LYS A 194 3.40 10.74 47.95
CA LYS A 194 4.76 10.61 48.55
C LYS A 194 4.99 9.13 48.85
N SER A 195 6.16 8.61 48.49
CA SER A 195 6.56 7.24 48.78
C SER A 195 7.93 7.18 49.41
N LYS A 196 8.12 6.20 50.28
CA LYS A 196 9.42 5.81 50.88
C LYS A 196 9.94 4.51 50.25
N LEU A 197 9.20 3.93 49.33
CA LEU A 197 9.60 2.72 48.59
C LEU A 197 10.69 3.07 47.60
N THR A 198 11.59 2.14 47.31
CA THR A 198 12.75 2.35 46.43
C THR A 198 12.77 1.38 45.25
N GLN A 199 11.90 0.41 45.27
CA GLN A 199 11.76 -0.61 44.22
C GLN A 199 10.50 -0.34 43.45
N PHE A 200 10.52 -0.67 42.16
CA PHE A 200 9.34 -0.51 41.31
C PHE A 200 9.34 -1.45 40.10
N LYS A 201 8.13 -1.75 39.65
CA LYS A 201 7.83 -2.35 38.33
C LYS A 201 6.98 -1.37 37.54
N ILE A 202 7.24 -1.26 36.27
CA ILE A 202 6.41 -0.53 35.31
C ILE A 202 6.01 -1.49 34.20
N GLU A 203 4.75 -1.47 33.83
CA GLU A 203 4.22 -2.18 32.68
C GLU A 203 3.57 -1.14 31.76
N TRP A 204 4.16 -0.95 30.58
CA TRP A 204 3.56 -0.12 29.55
C TRP A 204 2.82 -1.02 28.58
N THR A 205 1.57 -0.64 28.28
CA THR A 205 0.72 -1.32 27.30
C THR A 205 0.15 -0.32 26.32
N GLY A 206 -0.20 -0.80 25.14
CA GLY A 206 -0.78 0.01 24.07
C GLY A 206 -0.52 -0.59 22.72
N SER A 207 -0.31 0.26 21.72
CA SER A 207 0.04 -0.18 20.38
C SER A 207 1.09 0.72 19.72
N VAL A 208 1.79 0.14 18.73
CA VAL A 208 2.71 0.82 17.83
C VAL A 208 2.16 0.78 16.41
N PHE A 209 2.24 1.92 15.71
CA PHE A 209 1.77 2.05 14.33
C PHE A 209 2.92 1.80 13.35
N ALA A 210 2.77 0.77 12.51
CA ALA A 210 3.66 0.51 11.40
C ALA A 210 3.20 1.28 10.16
N LYS A 211 3.97 2.25 9.69
CA LYS A 211 3.64 3.02 8.48
C LYS A 211 3.95 2.24 7.21
N GLU A 212 5.02 1.47 7.19
CA GLU A 212 5.55 0.73 6.04
C GLU A 212 5.54 -0.77 6.33
N THR A 213 5.39 -1.60 5.29
CA THR A 213 5.55 -3.05 5.39
C THR A 213 7.02 -3.41 5.38
N GLY A 214 7.45 -4.25 6.30
CA GLY A 214 8.83 -4.75 6.34
C GLY A 214 9.29 -5.17 7.73
N ILE A 215 10.58 -5.36 7.87
CA ILE A 215 11.21 -5.74 9.14
C ILE A 215 11.47 -4.50 9.98
N TYR A 216 10.92 -4.52 11.19
CA TYR A 216 11.18 -3.53 12.24
C TYR A 216 12.15 -4.14 13.24
N GLU A 217 13.23 -3.46 13.52
CA GLU A 217 14.16 -3.80 14.59
C GLU A 217 13.85 -2.93 15.81
N PHE A 218 13.49 -3.55 16.92
CA PHE A 218 13.29 -2.89 18.21
C PHE A 218 14.55 -3.04 19.04
N THR A 219 14.88 -2.01 19.83
CA THR A 219 16.02 -2.02 20.74
C THR A 219 15.57 -1.53 22.12
N LEU A 220 15.86 -2.33 23.13
CA LEU A 220 15.80 -1.91 24.53
C LEU A 220 17.19 -1.48 24.98
N ARG A 221 17.34 -0.21 25.35
CA ARG A 221 18.51 0.32 26.00
C ARG A 221 18.20 0.44 27.48
N THR A 222 18.81 -0.41 28.33
CA THR A 222 18.41 -0.53 29.72
C THR A 222 19.57 -0.88 30.66
N ARG A 223 19.45 -0.46 31.93
CA ARG A 223 20.32 -0.91 33.04
C ARG A 223 19.73 -2.12 33.78
N ASN A 224 18.43 -2.28 33.74
CA ASN A 224 17.66 -3.18 34.59
C ASN A 224 16.98 -4.27 33.78
N GLY A 225 16.23 -5.15 34.45
CA GLY A 225 15.45 -6.17 33.77
C GLY A 225 14.28 -5.57 32.99
N ALA A 226 14.13 -5.99 31.74
CA ALA A 226 13.04 -5.59 30.88
C ALA A 226 12.62 -6.71 29.91
N LYS A 227 11.36 -6.71 29.46
CA LYS A 227 10.85 -7.58 28.39
C LYS A 227 9.95 -6.77 27.46
N LEU A 228 10.13 -6.97 26.17
CA LEU A 228 9.29 -6.35 25.15
C LEU A 228 8.52 -7.42 24.38
N PHE A 229 7.22 -7.21 24.26
CA PHE A 229 6.33 -8.02 23.43
C PHE A 229 5.70 -7.11 22.38
N ILE A 230 5.88 -7.45 21.11
CA ILE A 230 5.24 -6.78 19.98
C ILE A 230 4.32 -7.76 19.29
N ASN A 231 3.06 -7.36 19.08
CA ASN A 231 2.01 -8.18 18.44
C ASN A 231 1.71 -9.52 19.15
N GLU A 232 2.15 -9.68 20.39
CA GLU A 232 1.98 -10.90 21.19
C GLU A 232 1.55 -10.57 22.62
N PRO A 233 0.25 -10.65 22.94
CA PRO A 233 -0.24 -10.37 24.28
C PRO A 233 -0.09 -11.55 25.25
N ASN A 234 0.19 -12.76 24.75
CA ASN A 234 0.28 -13.95 25.60
C ASN A 234 1.66 -14.01 26.31
N GLU A 235 1.62 -13.85 27.63
CA GLU A 235 2.84 -13.87 28.47
C GLU A 235 3.59 -15.21 28.47
N LYS A 236 2.92 -16.30 28.06
CA LYS A 236 3.52 -17.62 28.00
C LYS A 236 4.36 -17.83 26.73
N LEU A 237 4.21 -16.95 25.75
CA LEU A 237 4.98 -17.00 24.51
C LEU A 237 6.27 -16.19 24.61
N THR A 238 7.16 -16.41 23.68
CA THR A 238 8.50 -15.80 23.67
C THR A 238 8.39 -14.28 23.43
N PRO A 239 8.99 -13.44 24.28
CA PRO A 239 9.03 -12.00 24.04
C PRO A 239 9.85 -11.67 22.78
N THR A 240 9.56 -10.55 22.16
CA THR A 240 10.37 -10.01 21.05
C THR A 240 11.78 -9.68 21.52
N ILE A 241 11.92 -9.19 22.77
CA ILE A 241 13.20 -8.97 23.44
C ILE A 241 13.10 -9.46 24.87
N ASP A 242 13.98 -10.35 25.28
CA ASP A 242 14.14 -10.77 26.68
C ASP A 242 15.45 -10.22 27.27
N ALA A 243 15.36 -9.08 27.90
CA ALA A 243 16.42 -8.45 28.66
C ALA A 243 16.19 -8.56 30.19
N TRP A 244 15.51 -9.65 30.64
CA TRP A 244 15.07 -9.77 32.04
C TRP A 244 16.21 -9.87 33.04
N VAL A 245 17.32 -10.52 32.65
CA VAL A 245 18.49 -10.65 33.50
C VAL A 245 19.46 -9.51 33.21
N ALA A 246 19.79 -8.71 34.24
CA ALA A 246 20.78 -7.67 34.17
C ALA A 246 22.09 -8.16 34.83
N PRO A 247 23.12 -8.54 34.05
CA PRO A 247 24.37 -9.07 34.60
C PRO A 247 25.18 -8.02 35.35
N THR A 248 25.05 -6.76 34.95
CA THR A 248 25.67 -5.58 35.59
C THR A 248 24.65 -4.45 35.64
N ASN A 249 24.93 -3.37 36.39
CA ASN A 249 24.08 -2.16 36.36
C ASN A 249 24.57 -1.10 35.34
N GLU A 250 25.23 -1.58 34.26
CA GLU A 250 25.60 -0.74 33.11
C GLU A 250 24.49 -0.68 32.07
N ILE A 251 24.47 0.37 31.25
CA ILE A 251 23.55 0.46 30.13
C ILE A 251 23.97 -0.57 29.08
N ARG A 252 23.03 -1.41 28.66
CA ARG A 252 23.19 -2.35 27.57
C ARG A 252 22.08 -2.19 26.55
N GLU A 253 22.30 -2.67 25.35
CA GLU A 253 21.30 -2.75 24.28
C GLU A 253 20.99 -4.21 23.98
N GLU A 254 19.68 -4.51 23.91
CA GLU A 254 19.17 -5.79 23.45
C GLU A 254 18.22 -5.52 22.29
N THR A 255 18.33 -6.31 21.22
CA THR A 255 17.57 -6.09 20.00
C THR A 255 16.73 -7.32 19.63
N GLY A 256 15.58 -7.04 19.00
CA GLY A 256 14.72 -8.07 18.42
C GLY A 256 14.04 -7.52 17.18
N SER A 257 13.85 -8.37 16.19
CA SER A 257 13.24 -8.00 14.93
C SER A 257 11.92 -8.72 14.71
N ILE A 258 10.97 -8.03 14.10
CA ILE A 258 9.68 -8.58 13.70
C ILE A 258 9.23 -7.97 12.37
N ARG A 259 8.62 -8.77 11.50
CA ARG A 259 7.98 -8.28 10.29
C ARG A 259 6.60 -7.73 10.63
N LEU A 260 6.28 -6.53 10.12
CA LEU A 260 4.98 -5.87 10.29
C LEU A 260 4.44 -5.42 8.92
N LEU A 261 3.12 -5.42 8.77
CA LEU A 261 2.44 -4.84 7.60
C LEU A 261 2.12 -3.37 7.86
N GLY A 262 2.28 -2.54 6.83
CA GLY A 262 2.01 -1.11 6.92
C GLY A 262 0.53 -0.74 7.05
N GLY A 263 0.28 0.46 7.58
CA GLY A 263 -1.07 0.98 7.79
C GLY A 263 -1.82 0.35 8.96
N ARG A 264 -1.13 -0.31 9.90
CA ARG A 264 -1.72 -1.10 10.99
C ARG A 264 -1.14 -0.75 12.35
N ARG A 265 -1.92 -1.05 13.41
CA ARG A 265 -1.49 -0.96 14.80
C ARG A 265 -1.20 -2.34 15.37
N TYR A 266 -0.09 -2.47 16.06
CA TYR A 266 0.33 -3.72 16.69
C TYR A 266 0.41 -3.56 18.19
N PHE A 267 -0.09 -4.54 18.92
CA PHE A 267 0.00 -4.59 20.37
C PHE A 267 1.45 -4.41 20.84
N VAL A 268 1.62 -3.63 21.92
CA VAL A 268 2.89 -3.46 22.63
C VAL A 268 2.67 -3.70 24.10
N ARG A 269 3.54 -4.51 24.70
CA ARG A 269 3.71 -4.59 26.14
C ARG A 269 5.20 -4.54 26.46
N LEU A 270 5.59 -3.60 27.30
CA LEU A 270 6.95 -3.45 27.83
C LEU A 270 6.90 -3.56 29.34
N GLU A 271 7.60 -4.55 29.88
CA GLU A 271 7.81 -4.73 31.30
C GLU A 271 9.21 -4.26 31.69
N PHE A 272 9.29 -3.53 32.78
CA PHE A 272 10.54 -2.98 33.29
C PHE A 272 10.51 -2.97 34.82
N PHE A 273 11.64 -3.28 35.49
CA PHE A 273 11.70 -3.24 36.94
C PHE A 273 13.06 -2.82 37.47
N LYS A 274 13.06 -2.14 38.62
CA LYS A 274 14.21 -1.87 39.48
C LYS A 274 14.00 -2.59 40.81
N TYR A 275 14.92 -3.50 41.16
CA TYR A 275 14.78 -4.30 42.37
C TYR A 275 15.95 -4.08 43.36
N LYS A 276 17.18 -4.45 42.99
CA LYS A 276 18.38 -4.35 43.81
C LYS A 276 19.40 -3.37 43.24
N GLU A 277 19.25 -3.01 42.01
CA GLU A 277 20.16 -2.18 41.26
C GLU A 277 20.14 -0.75 41.86
N GLU A 278 21.30 -0.11 41.86
CA GLU A 278 21.45 1.26 42.37
C GLU A 278 20.75 2.26 41.45
N LYS A 279 21.04 2.17 40.15
CA LYS A 279 20.52 3.08 39.13
C LYS A 279 19.54 2.39 38.19
N SER A 280 18.64 3.18 37.60
CA SER A 280 17.69 2.67 36.61
C SER A 280 17.57 3.56 35.39
N TYR A 281 17.54 2.92 34.22
CA TYR A 281 17.41 3.54 32.92
C TYR A 281 16.67 2.61 31.98
N ILE A 282 15.77 3.18 31.16
CA ILE A 282 15.08 2.49 30.08
C ILE A 282 14.83 3.43 28.91
N GLU A 283 15.10 2.97 27.68
CA GLU A 283 14.77 3.64 26.44
C GLU A 283 14.32 2.59 25.43
N LEU A 284 13.17 2.84 24.77
CA LEU A 284 12.65 2.01 23.71
C LEU A 284 12.90 2.69 22.37
N LEU A 285 13.72 2.04 21.55
CA LEU A 285 14.10 2.51 20.22
C LEU A 285 13.57 1.53 19.17
N TRP A 286 13.47 2.02 17.96
CA TRP A 286 13.22 1.21 16.78
C TRP A 286 14.05 1.66 15.59
N LYS A 287 14.19 0.74 14.61
CA LYS A 287 14.61 1.03 13.25
C LYS A 287 13.52 0.52 12.32
N THR A 288 12.87 1.42 11.59
CA THR A 288 11.86 1.06 10.57
C THR A 288 12.54 0.55 9.31
N PRO A 289 11.84 -0.10 8.35
CA PRO A 289 12.44 -0.71 7.17
C PRO A 289 13.40 0.19 6.37
N HIS A 290 13.10 1.47 6.29
CA HIS A 290 13.94 2.46 5.58
C HIS A 290 14.42 3.60 6.49
N GLY A 291 14.33 3.39 7.80
CA GLY A 291 14.70 4.37 8.80
C GLY A 291 16.08 4.10 9.40
N VAL A 292 16.48 4.97 10.31
CA VAL A 292 17.62 4.80 11.20
C VAL A 292 17.13 4.53 12.61
N LYS A 293 18.02 4.03 13.47
CA LYS A 293 17.69 3.79 14.89
C LYS A 293 17.33 5.11 15.56
N GLU A 294 16.12 5.23 16.06
CA GLU A 294 15.62 6.40 16.81
C GLU A 294 14.75 5.94 17.99
N THR A 295 14.64 6.75 19.04
CA THR A 295 13.61 6.54 20.08
C THR A 295 12.24 6.58 19.41
N ILE A 296 11.36 5.63 19.74
CA ILE A 296 10.02 5.58 19.11
C ILE A 296 9.29 6.89 19.38
N PRO A 297 8.91 7.64 18.32
CA PRO A 297 8.25 8.93 18.51
C PRO A 297 6.82 8.77 19.04
N ALA A 298 6.38 9.69 19.89
CA ALA A 298 5.05 9.68 20.51
C ALA A 298 3.90 9.47 19.50
N LYS A 299 4.03 10.01 18.29
CA LYS A 299 3.03 9.89 17.23
C LYS A 299 2.90 8.48 16.62
N ALA A 300 3.84 7.59 16.91
CA ALA A 300 3.81 6.19 16.47
C ALA A 300 3.30 5.25 17.58
N LEU A 301 3.00 5.78 18.77
CA LEU A 301 2.49 5.04 19.92
C LEU A 301 1.08 5.49 20.27
N ASP A 302 0.26 4.56 20.74
CA ASP A 302 -1.12 4.81 21.21
C ASP A 302 -1.36 3.99 22.49
N PRO A 303 -1.92 4.59 23.56
CA PRO A 303 -2.21 3.87 24.80
C PRO A 303 -3.33 2.82 24.64
N ASP A 304 -4.16 2.94 23.60
CA ASP A 304 -5.17 1.91 23.31
C ASP A 304 -4.48 0.72 22.63
N TRP A 305 -4.71 -0.46 23.17
CA TRP A 305 -4.12 -1.68 22.63
C TRP A 305 -5.01 -2.30 21.56
N ASN A 306 -4.39 -3.05 20.61
CA ASN A 306 -5.08 -3.79 19.57
C ASN A 306 -4.96 -5.31 19.80
N ASN A 307 -5.85 -6.09 19.20
CA ASN A 307 -5.68 -7.53 19.14
C ASN A 307 -4.44 -7.90 18.33
N PRO A 308 -3.78 -9.04 18.61
CA PRO A 308 -2.68 -9.51 17.78
C PRO A 308 -3.20 -9.77 16.37
N GLU A 309 -2.43 -9.32 15.39
CA GLU A 309 -2.72 -9.54 13.98
C GLU A 309 -1.84 -10.65 13.43
N PHE A 310 -2.40 -11.44 12.52
CA PHE A 310 -1.58 -12.37 11.75
C PHE A 310 -0.67 -11.57 10.81
N VAL A 311 0.62 -11.87 10.85
CA VAL A 311 1.61 -11.37 9.88
C VAL A 311 2.48 -12.56 9.48
N ALA A 312 2.55 -12.83 8.18
CA ALA A 312 3.40 -13.89 7.67
C ALA A 312 4.88 -13.62 7.99
N SER A 313 5.63 -14.65 8.34
CA SER A 313 7.04 -14.55 8.70
C SER A 313 7.92 -14.07 7.54
N SER A 314 7.52 -14.37 6.31
CA SER A 314 8.17 -13.96 5.07
C SER A 314 7.16 -13.42 4.06
N GLY A 315 7.61 -12.53 3.18
CA GLY A 315 6.81 -12.05 2.06
C GLY A 315 6.79 -13.01 0.88
N LEU A 316 5.85 -12.81 -0.04
CA LEU A 316 5.83 -13.49 -1.32
C LEU A 316 6.90 -12.93 -2.28
N PRO A 317 7.32 -13.70 -3.30
CA PRO A 317 8.19 -13.17 -4.36
C PRO A 317 7.59 -11.93 -5.03
N ALA A 318 8.45 -11.05 -5.53
CA ALA A 318 8.04 -9.84 -6.22
C ALA A 318 7.14 -10.16 -7.44
N ASP A 319 6.10 -9.38 -7.61
CA ASP A 319 5.18 -9.47 -8.74
C ASP A 319 5.76 -8.85 -10.02
N ASP A 320 5.13 -9.17 -11.16
CA ASP A 320 5.47 -8.57 -12.44
C ASP A 320 5.17 -7.06 -12.45
N ARG A 321 6.19 -6.26 -12.79
CA ARG A 321 6.12 -4.78 -12.88
C ARG A 321 6.43 -4.27 -14.29
N SER A 322 6.37 -5.11 -15.30
CA SER A 322 6.76 -4.74 -16.67
C SER A 322 5.93 -3.58 -17.26
N TYR A 323 4.73 -3.35 -16.74
CA TYR A 323 3.85 -2.23 -17.12
C TYR A 323 3.90 -1.04 -16.14
N GLY A 324 4.87 -0.99 -15.23
CA GLY A 324 5.02 0.10 -14.27
C GLY A 324 4.13 0.00 -13.03
N TYR A 325 3.36 -1.10 -12.86
CA TYR A 325 2.58 -1.43 -11.66
C TYR A 325 2.59 -2.94 -11.42
N GLU A 326 2.33 -3.35 -10.18
CA GLU A 326 2.32 -4.77 -9.81
C GLU A 326 1.10 -5.49 -10.38
N ARG A 327 1.35 -6.66 -10.97
CA ARG A 327 0.32 -7.51 -11.57
C ARG A 327 0.49 -8.96 -11.18
N GLY A 328 -0.59 -9.59 -10.80
CA GLY A 328 -0.67 -11.03 -10.56
C GLY A 328 -0.84 -11.84 -11.86
N SER A 329 -0.04 -11.54 -12.89
CA SER A 329 -0.18 -12.12 -14.24
C SER A 329 0.52 -13.47 -14.41
N SER A 330 1.41 -13.86 -13.50
CA SER A 330 2.17 -15.09 -13.58
C SER A 330 2.14 -15.89 -12.27
N VAL A 331 2.24 -17.21 -12.38
CA VAL A 331 2.38 -18.12 -11.23
C VAL A 331 3.71 -18.83 -11.36
N SER A 332 4.62 -18.60 -10.42
CA SER A 332 5.85 -19.34 -10.29
C SER A 332 5.72 -20.40 -9.19
N ARG A 333 6.60 -21.41 -9.22
CA ARG A 333 6.70 -22.38 -8.13
C ARG A 333 6.99 -21.70 -6.79
N PHE A 334 7.90 -20.73 -6.78
CA PHE A 334 8.25 -19.98 -5.55
C PHE A 334 7.06 -19.22 -4.98
N TRP A 335 6.21 -18.64 -5.86
CA TRP A 335 4.98 -17.98 -5.42
C TRP A 335 4.02 -18.99 -4.78
N LEU A 336 3.82 -20.14 -5.42
CA LEU A 336 2.91 -21.17 -4.90
C LEU A 336 3.43 -21.75 -3.56
N ASP A 337 4.73 -22.03 -3.46
CA ASP A 337 5.35 -22.51 -2.23
C ASP A 337 5.19 -21.46 -1.10
N GLY A 338 5.34 -20.16 -1.42
CA GLY A 338 5.12 -19.07 -0.48
C GLY A 338 3.65 -18.97 -0.02
N VAL A 339 2.69 -19.10 -0.94
CA VAL A 339 1.25 -19.14 -0.60
C VAL A 339 0.94 -20.28 0.37
N HIS A 340 1.47 -21.49 0.11
CA HIS A 340 1.30 -22.62 1.02
C HIS A 340 1.93 -22.35 2.38
N SER A 341 3.16 -21.83 2.42
CA SER A 341 3.84 -21.51 3.69
C SER A 341 2.99 -20.53 4.52
N ILE A 342 2.53 -19.43 3.92
CA ILE A 342 1.69 -18.44 4.60
C ILE A 342 0.35 -19.06 5.03
N ALA A 343 -0.24 -19.93 4.22
CA ALA A 343 -1.48 -20.61 4.59
C ALA A 343 -1.31 -21.55 5.80
N PHE A 344 -0.16 -22.25 5.91
CA PHE A 344 0.16 -23.05 7.09
C PHE A 344 0.36 -22.17 8.34
N GLU A 345 1.15 -21.09 8.23
CA GLU A 345 1.35 -20.14 9.33
C GLU A 345 0.00 -19.55 9.81
N ALA A 346 -0.89 -19.19 8.86
CA ALA A 346 -2.22 -18.68 9.15
C ALA A 346 -3.10 -19.71 9.85
N ALA A 347 -3.05 -20.98 9.43
CA ALA A 347 -3.80 -22.06 10.08
C ALA A 347 -3.33 -22.31 11.52
N ASP A 348 -2.02 -22.27 11.76
CA ASP A 348 -1.43 -22.38 13.10
C ASP A 348 -1.85 -21.20 13.99
N HIS A 349 -1.81 -19.98 13.45
CA HIS A 349 -2.27 -18.77 14.16
C HIS A 349 -3.77 -18.84 14.49
N VAL A 350 -4.60 -19.27 13.54
CA VAL A 350 -6.06 -19.45 13.77
C VAL A 350 -6.28 -20.47 14.89
N ASN A 351 -5.57 -21.59 14.90
CA ASN A 351 -5.69 -22.59 15.96
C ASN A 351 -5.22 -22.08 17.32
N LEU A 352 -4.15 -21.28 17.37
CA LEU A 352 -3.67 -20.66 18.62
C LEU A 352 -4.73 -19.76 19.27
N TYR A 353 -5.54 -19.08 18.46
CA TYR A 353 -6.58 -18.16 18.93
C TYR A 353 -8.01 -18.68 18.70
N LEU A 354 -8.20 -19.99 18.44
CA LEU A 354 -9.45 -20.57 17.94
C LEU A 354 -10.65 -20.25 18.82
N ASP A 355 -10.54 -20.43 20.15
CA ASP A 355 -11.65 -20.18 21.06
C ASP A 355 -12.07 -18.70 21.08
N LYS A 356 -11.11 -17.79 20.94
CA LYS A 356 -11.36 -16.35 20.84
C LYS A 356 -12.03 -16.00 19.51
N LEU A 357 -11.54 -16.54 18.40
CA LEU A 357 -12.09 -16.33 17.06
C LEU A 357 -13.51 -16.89 16.92
N ALA A 358 -13.74 -18.07 17.45
CA ALA A 358 -15.06 -18.75 17.48
C ALA A 358 -15.99 -18.25 18.60
N LYS A 359 -15.53 -17.29 19.44
CA LYS A 359 -16.29 -16.75 20.59
C LYS A 359 -16.82 -17.84 21.51
N THR A 360 -15.95 -18.77 21.88
CA THR A 360 -16.26 -19.91 22.76
C THR A 360 -15.22 -20.03 23.88
N LYS A 361 -15.34 -21.10 24.69
CA LYS A 361 -14.39 -21.46 25.74
C LYS A 361 -14.04 -22.94 25.60
N PRO A 362 -12.87 -23.39 26.10
CA PRO A 362 -12.43 -24.79 25.99
C PRO A 362 -13.41 -25.81 26.53
N ASP A 363 -14.16 -25.45 27.58
CA ASP A 363 -15.10 -26.30 28.31
C ASP A 363 -16.59 -26.10 27.92
N ALA A 364 -16.87 -25.29 26.90
CA ALA A 364 -18.24 -25.01 26.47
C ALA A 364 -18.87 -26.21 25.75
N GLY A 365 -20.07 -26.60 26.15
CA GLY A 365 -20.80 -27.74 25.56
C GLY A 365 -21.14 -27.57 24.08
N ASP A 366 -21.23 -26.32 23.60
CA ASP A 366 -21.49 -25.95 22.21
C ASP A 366 -20.20 -25.56 21.42
N ARG A 367 -19.01 -25.86 21.99
CA ARG A 367 -17.70 -25.44 21.41
C ARG A 367 -17.53 -25.88 19.96
N THR A 368 -17.77 -27.15 19.67
CA THR A 368 -17.60 -27.71 18.31
C THR A 368 -18.55 -27.05 17.31
N GLU A 369 -19.78 -26.74 17.70
CA GLU A 369 -20.74 -26.07 16.82
C GLU A 369 -20.32 -24.64 16.52
N LYS A 370 -19.85 -23.90 17.51
CA LYS A 370 -19.32 -22.53 17.34
C LYS A 370 -18.08 -22.50 16.47
N ILE A 371 -17.18 -23.47 16.65
CA ILE A 371 -15.99 -23.62 15.81
C ILE A 371 -16.38 -23.93 14.36
N ARG A 372 -17.34 -24.82 14.13
CA ARG A 372 -17.86 -25.12 12.78
C ARG A 372 -18.53 -23.89 12.15
N ALA A 373 -19.29 -23.12 12.91
CA ALA A 373 -19.88 -21.88 12.43
C ALA A 373 -18.82 -20.83 12.06
N PHE A 374 -17.79 -20.68 12.91
CA PHE A 374 -16.63 -19.85 12.61
C PHE A 374 -15.94 -20.28 11.30
N ALA A 375 -15.65 -21.58 11.14
CA ALA A 375 -14.99 -22.11 9.95
C ALA A 375 -15.82 -21.85 8.66
N ALA A 376 -17.14 -22.00 8.73
CA ALA A 376 -18.03 -21.69 7.60
C ALA A 376 -18.02 -20.20 7.23
N GLU A 377 -18.05 -19.31 8.23
CA GLU A 377 -17.99 -17.87 7.99
C GLU A 377 -16.61 -17.42 7.52
N PHE A 378 -15.54 -18.05 8.01
CA PHE A 378 -14.16 -17.83 7.53
C PHE A 378 -14.04 -18.18 6.04
N ALA A 379 -14.51 -19.35 5.63
CA ALA A 379 -14.48 -19.76 4.23
C ALA A 379 -15.35 -18.85 3.34
N ALA A 380 -16.54 -18.47 3.80
CA ALA A 380 -17.40 -17.52 3.08
C ALA A 380 -16.75 -16.12 2.96
N ALA A 381 -16.05 -15.67 3.99
CA ALA A 381 -15.32 -14.41 3.95
C ALA A 381 -14.12 -14.47 2.99
N GLY A 382 -13.37 -15.59 3.00
CA GLY A 382 -12.29 -15.85 2.05
C GLY A 382 -12.77 -15.88 0.60
N HIS A 383 -13.91 -16.49 0.32
CA HIS A 383 -14.55 -16.48 -1.01
C HIS A 383 -15.27 -15.16 -1.34
N ARG A 384 -15.24 -14.19 -0.42
CA ARG A 384 -15.82 -12.85 -0.56
C ARG A 384 -17.34 -12.82 -0.81
N ARG A 385 -18.03 -13.95 -0.61
CA ARG A 385 -19.48 -14.16 -0.77
C ARG A 385 -19.97 -15.31 0.11
N PRO A 386 -21.28 -15.48 0.31
CA PRO A 386 -21.82 -16.68 0.91
C PRO A 386 -21.40 -17.94 0.14
N LEU A 387 -21.16 -19.02 0.87
CA LEU A 387 -20.96 -20.33 0.25
C LEU A 387 -22.28 -20.91 -0.22
N SER A 388 -22.28 -21.55 -1.40
CA SER A 388 -23.37 -22.43 -1.77
C SER A 388 -23.40 -23.68 -0.89
N ASP A 389 -24.53 -24.38 -0.81
CA ASP A 389 -24.65 -25.61 -0.02
C ASP A 389 -23.64 -26.68 -0.46
N LYS A 390 -23.34 -26.74 -1.75
CA LYS A 390 -22.32 -27.67 -2.29
C LYS A 390 -20.91 -27.31 -1.79
N GLU A 391 -20.57 -26.04 -1.82
CA GLU A 391 -19.27 -25.54 -1.33
C GLU A 391 -19.15 -25.76 0.17
N ARG A 392 -20.18 -25.41 0.95
CA ARG A 392 -20.20 -25.61 2.39
C ARG A 392 -19.96 -27.08 2.75
N ARG A 393 -20.69 -28.00 2.10
CA ARG A 393 -20.48 -29.45 2.31
C ARG A 393 -19.05 -29.88 1.99
N LYS A 394 -18.48 -29.37 0.88
CA LYS A 394 -17.14 -29.75 0.41
C LYS A 394 -16.01 -29.14 1.27
N ILE A 395 -16.13 -27.85 1.60
CA ILE A 395 -15.03 -27.10 2.24
C ILE A 395 -15.07 -27.23 3.76
N VAL A 396 -16.28 -27.31 4.35
CA VAL A 396 -16.45 -27.28 5.81
C VAL A 396 -16.93 -28.63 6.36
N ASP A 397 -18.12 -29.07 5.96
CA ASP A 397 -18.77 -30.21 6.62
C ASP A 397 -17.99 -31.51 6.46
N SER A 398 -17.35 -31.73 5.29
CA SER A 398 -16.50 -32.91 5.05
C SER A 398 -15.27 -32.91 5.96
N GLN A 399 -14.69 -31.75 6.25
CA GLN A 399 -13.51 -31.66 7.12
C GLN A 399 -13.89 -32.02 8.57
N PHE A 400 -15.02 -31.49 9.07
CA PHE A 400 -15.53 -31.83 10.39
C PHE A 400 -16.01 -33.28 10.53
N ALA A 401 -16.33 -33.95 9.41
CA ALA A 401 -16.71 -35.36 9.43
C ALA A 401 -15.50 -36.31 9.44
N SER A 402 -14.35 -35.86 8.92
CA SER A 402 -13.14 -36.70 8.78
C SER A 402 -12.03 -36.41 9.79
N ALA A 403 -12.03 -35.22 10.39
CA ALA A 403 -11.00 -34.83 11.35
C ALA A 403 -11.21 -35.47 12.73
N GLU A 404 -10.10 -35.72 13.44
CA GLU A 404 -10.12 -36.24 14.80
C GLU A 404 -10.53 -35.17 15.82
N THR A 405 -10.12 -33.92 15.58
CA THR A 405 -10.41 -32.78 16.46
C THR A 405 -11.02 -31.62 15.68
N PRO A 406 -11.80 -30.73 16.33
CA PRO A 406 -12.27 -29.50 15.69
C PRO A 406 -11.14 -28.60 15.20
N GLU A 407 -9.99 -28.60 15.86
CA GLU A 407 -8.77 -27.87 15.50
C GLU A 407 -8.21 -28.36 14.16
N ASP A 408 -8.14 -29.69 13.96
CA ASP A 408 -7.70 -30.28 12.71
C ASP A 408 -8.67 -29.94 11.56
N ALA A 409 -9.97 -29.99 11.83
CA ALA A 409 -10.98 -29.61 10.86
C ALA A 409 -10.80 -28.14 10.43
N VAL A 410 -10.63 -27.22 11.38
CA VAL A 410 -10.41 -25.80 11.10
C VAL A 410 -9.12 -25.59 10.31
N ARG A 411 -8.04 -26.28 10.69
CA ARG A 411 -6.77 -26.24 9.93
C ARG A 411 -6.99 -26.55 8.46
N GLN A 412 -7.71 -27.63 8.15
CA GLN A 412 -8.03 -28.02 6.77
C GLN A 412 -8.93 -26.99 6.05
N VAL A 413 -9.92 -26.43 6.75
CA VAL A 413 -10.78 -25.37 6.19
C VAL A 413 -9.97 -24.13 5.85
N VAL A 414 -9.07 -23.68 6.74
CA VAL A 414 -8.19 -22.52 6.49
C VAL A 414 -7.30 -22.77 5.28
N LEU A 415 -6.60 -23.90 5.24
CA LEU A 415 -5.74 -24.29 4.12
C LEU A 415 -6.53 -24.34 2.81
N SER A 416 -7.67 -25.06 2.79
CA SER A 416 -8.51 -25.19 1.60
C SER A 416 -9.06 -23.84 1.12
N THR A 417 -9.33 -22.92 2.03
CA THR A 417 -9.83 -21.57 1.69
C THR A 417 -8.72 -20.72 1.07
N LEU A 418 -7.57 -20.61 1.74
CA LEU A 418 -6.50 -19.70 1.34
C LEU A 418 -5.77 -20.14 0.06
N THR A 419 -5.80 -21.44 -0.27
CA THR A 419 -5.21 -21.98 -1.49
C THR A 419 -6.24 -22.19 -2.62
N SER A 420 -7.52 -21.84 -2.37
CA SER A 420 -8.58 -22.01 -3.38
C SER A 420 -8.45 -21.01 -4.52
N PRO A 421 -8.85 -21.40 -5.75
CA PRO A 421 -8.95 -20.46 -6.87
C PRO A 421 -9.83 -19.24 -6.55
N GLN A 422 -10.92 -19.41 -5.77
CA GLN A 422 -11.84 -18.34 -5.39
C GLN A 422 -11.19 -17.29 -4.49
N PHE A 423 -10.22 -17.69 -3.67
CA PHE A 423 -9.42 -16.76 -2.86
C PHE A 423 -8.32 -16.11 -3.68
N LEU A 424 -7.56 -16.92 -4.41
CA LEU A 424 -6.37 -16.50 -5.15
C LEU A 424 -6.69 -15.64 -6.37
N TYR A 425 -7.82 -15.89 -7.02
CA TYR A 425 -8.29 -15.21 -8.24
C TYR A 425 -9.66 -14.57 -7.99
N PRO A 426 -9.73 -13.39 -7.39
CA PRO A 426 -10.99 -12.77 -6.96
C PRO A 426 -12.04 -12.65 -8.07
N GLY A 427 -11.61 -12.46 -9.33
CA GLY A 427 -12.51 -12.37 -10.48
C GLY A 427 -13.29 -13.66 -10.76
N THR A 428 -12.81 -14.83 -10.31
CA THR A 428 -13.48 -16.12 -10.51
C THR A 428 -14.50 -16.47 -9.42
N ALA A 429 -14.58 -15.65 -8.36
CA ALA A 429 -15.44 -15.95 -7.21
C ALA A 429 -16.93 -15.66 -7.44
N PHE A 430 -17.30 -14.96 -8.53
CA PHE A 430 -18.63 -14.41 -8.73
C PHE A 430 -19.27 -14.84 -10.05
N ASP A 431 -20.46 -15.43 -9.97
CA ASP A 431 -21.29 -15.72 -11.16
C ASP A 431 -21.83 -14.42 -11.80
N ASN A 432 -22.02 -13.36 -10.99
CA ASN A 432 -22.38 -12.01 -11.44
C ASN A 432 -21.27 -11.02 -11.07
N PRO A 433 -20.41 -10.62 -12.03
CA PRO A 433 -19.31 -9.69 -11.78
C PRO A 433 -19.76 -8.25 -11.44
N HIS A 434 -21.03 -7.94 -11.65
CA HIS A 434 -21.64 -6.65 -11.30
C HIS A 434 -22.55 -6.71 -10.08
N GLY A 435 -22.65 -7.85 -9.44
CA GLY A 435 -23.48 -8.07 -8.26
C GLY A 435 -22.92 -7.40 -6.98
N PRO A 436 -23.73 -7.33 -5.92
CA PRO A 436 -23.35 -6.62 -4.69
C PRO A 436 -22.09 -7.19 -4.01
N TRP A 437 -21.86 -8.48 -4.07
CA TRP A 437 -20.68 -9.13 -3.51
C TRP A 437 -19.41 -8.83 -4.32
N ALA A 438 -19.52 -8.81 -5.66
CA ALA A 438 -18.42 -8.42 -6.53
C ALA A 438 -18.04 -6.95 -6.34
N LYS A 439 -19.03 -6.05 -6.23
CA LYS A 439 -18.80 -4.63 -5.91
C LYS A 439 -18.07 -4.46 -4.56
N ALA A 440 -18.49 -5.17 -3.52
CA ALA A 440 -17.83 -5.13 -2.22
C ALA A 440 -16.38 -5.63 -2.30
N SER A 441 -16.13 -6.72 -3.02
CA SER A 441 -14.79 -7.25 -3.26
C SER A 441 -13.90 -6.26 -4.01
N ASN A 442 -14.42 -5.71 -5.11
CA ASN A 442 -13.68 -4.76 -5.94
C ASN A 442 -13.32 -3.48 -5.16
N LEU A 443 -14.24 -2.95 -4.34
CA LEU A 443 -13.95 -1.81 -3.47
C LEU A 443 -12.84 -2.12 -2.45
N ALA A 444 -12.92 -3.27 -1.78
CA ALA A 444 -11.90 -3.66 -0.80
C ALA A 444 -10.53 -3.85 -1.44
N LEU A 445 -10.44 -4.50 -2.59
CA LEU A 445 -9.20 -4.64 -3.35
C LEU A 445 -8.70 -3.30 -3.89
N SER A 446 -9.60 -2.45 -4.41
CA SER A 446 -9.20 -1.17 -5.00
C SER A 446 -8.70 -0.15 -3.96
N ILE A 447 -9.22 -0.17 -2.73
CA ILE A 447 -8.92 0.84 -1.71
C ILE A 447 -7.95 0.30 -0.65
N TRP A 448 -8.03 -0.99 -0.30
CA TRP A 448 -7.29 -1.57 0.83
C TRP A 448 -6.35 -2.72 0.44
N ASP A 449 -6.35 -3.18 -0.81
CA ASP A 449 -5.64 -4.40 -1.25
C ASP A 449 -6.00 -5.63 -0.40
N SER A 450 -7.28 -5.79 -0.05
CA SER A 450 -7.70 -6.79 0.93
C SER A 450 -9.10 -7.35 0.69
N VAL A 451 -9.56 -8.24 1.59
CA VAL A 451 -10.93 -8.76 1.61
C VAL A 451 -11.92 -7.72 2.13
N PRO A 452 -13.23 -7.83 1.77
CA PRO A 452 -14.25 -6.94 2.28
C PRO A 452 -14.38 -7.01 3.81
N SER A 453 -14.41 -5.85 4.46
CA SER A 453 -14.70 -5.73 5.89
C SER A 453 -16.10 -6.25 6.23
N ARG A 454 -16.37 -6.49 7.52
CA ARG A 454 -17.72 -6.87 7.99
C ARG A 454 -18.79 -5.89 7.52
N LYS A 455 -18.53 -4.57 7.62
CA LYS A 455 -19.43 -3.51 7.15
C LYS A 455 -19.74 -3.65 5.65
N LEU A 456 -18.72 -3.87 4.80
CA LEU A 456 -18.90 -4.08 3.36
C LEU A 456 -19.71 -5.34 3.06
N ARG A 457 -19.43 -6.45 3.74
CA ARG A 457 -20.16 -7.71 3.58
C ARG A 457 -21.64 -7.56 3.99
N ASP A 458 -21.92 -6.83 5.05
CA ASP A 458 -23.30 -6.56 5.50
C ASP A 458 -24.05 -5.67 4.51
N THR A 459 -23.40 -4.68 3.89
CA THR A 459 -24.00 -3.84 2.85
C THR A 459 -24.28 -4.63 1.57
N ALA A 460 -23.39 -5.55 1.19
CA ALA A 460 -23.60 -6.46 0.06
C ALA A 460 -24.79 -7.41 0.33
N ARG A 461 -24.83 -8.01 1.54
CA ARG A 461 -25.94 -8.89 1.94
C ARG A 461 -27.30 -8.21 1.91
N LYS A 462 -27.36 -6.93 2.33
CA LYS A 462 -28.59 -6.12 2.33
C LYS A 462 -28.92 -5.49 0.99
N GLY A 463 -28.06 -5.61 -0.02
CA GLY A 463 -28.20 -4.94 -1.31
C GLY A 463 -28.06 -3.41 -1.27
N THR A 464 -27.75 -2.81 -0.11
CA THR A 464 -27.62 -1.35 0.04
C THR A 464 -26.43 -0.77 -0.73
N ILE A 465 -25.44 -1.58 -1.05
CA ILE A 465 -24.29 -1.21 -1.88
C ILE A 465 -24.68 -0.82 -3.32
N GLU A 466 -25.88 -1.20 -3.76
CA GLU A 466 -26.42 -0.84 -5.07
C GLU A 466 -26.92 0.63 -5.14
N ASN A 467 -27.12 1.27 -4.01
CA ASN A 467 -27.53 2.69 -3.97
C ASN A 467 -26.31 3.60 -4.17
N PRO A 468 -26.27 4.44 -5.25
CA PRO A 468 -25.10 5.27 -5.57
C PRO A 468 -24.69 6.24 -4.47
N LYS A 469 -25.66 6.90 -3.81
CA LYS A 469 -25.38 7.86 -2.72
C LYS A 469 -24.82 7.17 -1.47
N PHE A 470 -25.30 5.98 -1.19
CA PHE A 470 -24.78 5.16 -0.09
C PHE A 470 -23.36 4.68 -0.40
N LEU A 471 -23.14 4.22 -1.65
CA LEU A 471 -21.84 3.77 -2.13
C LEU A 471 -20.79 4.89 -2.06
N GLU A 472 -21.13 6.09 -2.51
CA GLU A 472 -20.27 7.26 -2.42
C GLU A 472 -19.83 7.54 -0.96
N ARG A 473 -20.80 7.61 -0.04
CA ARG A 473 -20.50 7.81 1.39
C ARG A 473 -19.62 6.70 1.97
N LEU A 474 -19.93 5.45 1.63
CA LEU A 474 -19.17 4.29 2.09
C LEU A 474 -17.72 4.37 1.58
N THR A 475 -17.52 4.77 0.32
CA THR A 475 -16.19 4.94 -0.28
C THR A 475 -15.40 6.04 0.45
N TRP A 476 -16.05 7.16 0.79
CA TRP A 476 -15.42 8.21 1.62
C TRP A 476 -14.98 7.67 2.98
N ASP A 477 -15.83 6.92 3.68
CA ASP A 477 -15.46 6.27 4.95
C ASP A 477 -14.24 5.35 4.77
N MET A 478 -14.18 4.61 3.66
CA MET A 478 -13.09 3.69 3.37
C MET A 478 -11.75 4.39 3.12
N LEU A 479 -11.76 5.59 2.55
CA LEU A 479 -10.55 6.38 2.31
C LEU A 479 -9.90 6.89 3.61
N TRP A 480 -10.66 7.00 4.70
CA TRP A 480 -10.15 7.37 6.04
C TRP A 480 -9.58 6.20 6.84
N ASP A 481 -9.38 5.05 6.21
CA ASP A 481 -8.76 3.87 6.80
C ASP A 481 -7.23 3.88 6.59
N GLY A 482 -6.48 3.40 7.57
CA GLY A 482 -5.01 3.33 7.52
C GLY A 482 -4.49 2.52 6.34
N ARG A 483 -5.21 1.49 5.93
CA ARG A 483 -4.88 0.64 4.77
C ARG A 483 -4.97 1.42 3.45
N ALA A 484 -5.94 2.34 3.31
CA ALA A 484 -6.05 3.22 2.14
C ALA A 484 -4.83 4.15 2.02
N ARG A 485 -4.38 4.71 3.16
CA ARG A 485 -3.16 5.52 3.21
C ARG A 485 -1.92 4.71 2.85
N HIS A 486 -1.83 3.48 3.36
CA HIS A 486 -0.72 2.59 3.05
C HIS A 486 -0.69 2.22 1.56
N LYS A 487 -1.83 1.87 0.96
CA LYS A 487 -1.95 1.61 -0.48
C LYS A 487 -1.52 2.81 -1.32
N MET A 488 -1.97 4.01 -0.95
CA MET A 488 -1.57 5.24 -1.65
C MET A 488 -0.06 5.50 -1.52
N ALA A 489 0.54 5.23 -0.37
CA ALA A 489 1.98 5.31 -0.20
C ALA A 489 2.71 4.33 -1.13
N GLY A 490 2.23 3.07 -1.23
CA GLY A 490 2.73 2.07 -2.16
C GLY A 490 2.64 2.52 -3.63
N PHE A 491 1.52 3.14 -4.02
CA PHE A 491 1.39 3.74 -5.36
C PHE A 491 2.51 4.74 -5.64
N PHE A 492 2.79 5.67 -4.72
CA PHE A 492 3.86 6.65 -4.89
C PHE A 492 5.25 6.02 -4.87
N GLU A 493 5.47 4.98 -4.07
CA GLU A 493 6.73 4.23 -4.08
C GLU A 493 7.00 3.60 -5.45
N HIS A 494 5.99 3.04 -6.09
CA HIS A 494 6.09 2.51 -7.45
C HIS A 494 6.26 3.60 -8.49
N TRP A 495 5.38 4.61 -8.49
CA TRP A 495 5.39 5.68 -9.47
C TRP A 495 6.70 6.47 -9.47
N LEU A 496 7.24 6.74 -8.27
CA LEU A 496 8.50 7.46 -8.09
C LEU A 496 9.74 6.55 -8.09
N GLU A 497 9.58 5.25 -8.35
CA GLU A 497 10.64 4.24 -8.39
C GLU A 497 11.51 4.18 -7.12
N LEU A 498 10.92 4.44 -5.94
CA LEU A 498 11.68 4.53 -4.67
C LEU A 498 12.33 3.20 -4.29
N SER A 499 11.78 2.07 -4.69
CA SER A 499 12.38 0.74 -4.45
C SER A 499 13.71 0.53 -5.19
N LYS A 500 13.98 1.27 -6.28
CA LYS A 500 15.27 1.24 -6.99
C LYS A 500 16.36 2.05 -6.29
N ALA A 501 15.96 2.86 -5.31
CA ALA A 501 16.85 3.79 -4.60
C ALA A 501 17.31 3.25 -3.23
N THR A 502 17.26 1.92 -3.01
CA THR A 502 17.67 1.31 -1.75
C THR A 502 19.17 1.41 -1.47
N ASP A 503 19.98 1.45 -2.53
CA ASP A 503 21.44 1.43 -2.44
C ASP A 503 22.07 2.77 -2.84
N ILE A 504 21.44 3.89 -2.43
CA ILE A 504 21.99 5.22 -2.72
C ILE A 504 23.27 5.43 -1.90
N ALA A 505 24.41 5.26 -2.55
CA ALA A 505 25.71 5.61 -2.00
C ALA A 505 26.27 6.85 -2.71
N LYS A 506 26.83 7.79 -1.95
CA LYS A 506 27.52 8.97 -2.47
C LYS A 506 28.96 8.98 -2.00
N ASP A 507 29.83 9.57 -2.83
CA ASP A 507 31.26 9.71 -2.48
C ASP A 507 31.39 10.56 -1.22
N SER A 508 31.84 9.95 -0.12
CA SER A 508 31.96 10.62 1.17
C SER A 508 33.04 11.72 1.21
N LYS A 509 33.96 11.73 0.24
CA LYS A 509 34.95 12.80 0.10
C LYS A 509 34.37 14.04 -0.57
N LEU A 510 33.48 13.83 -1.55
CA LEU A 510 32.81 14.91 -2.26
C LEU A 510 31.57 15.43 -1.53
N TYR A 511 30.88 14.54 -0.81
CA TYR A 511 29.61 14.83 -0.13
C TYR A 511 29.63 14.30 1.30
N PRO A 512 30.48 14.86 2.18
CA PRO A 512 30.65 14.35 3.55
C PRO A 512 29.38 14.46 4.42
N GLU A 513 28.44 15.32 4.05
CA GLU A 513 27.14 15.49 4.72
C GLU A 513 26.13 14.37 4.38
N TYR A 514 26.39 13.56 3.33
CA TYR A 514 25.50 12.47 2.95
C TYR A 514 25.72 11.23 3.82
N SER A 515 25.00 11.19 4.96
CA SER A 515 24.95 10.02 5.84
C SER A 515 23.66 9.22 5.62
N GLU A 516 23.60 8.01 6.20
CA GLU A 516 22.37 7.19 6.21
C GLU A 516 21.20 7.95 6.84
N GLU A 517 21.46 8.70 7.91
CA GLU A 517 20.45 9.51 8.56
C GLU A 517 19.93 10.64 7.67
N MET A 518 20.79 11.24 6.86
CA MET A 518 20.37 12.27 5.92
C MET A 518 19.50 11.67 4.81
N LEU A 519 19.88 10.52 4.27
CA LEU A 519 19.08 9.82 3.25
C LEU A 519 17.72 9.39 3.79
N SER A 520 17.68 8.87 5.00
CA SER A 520 16.43 8.54 5.71
C SER A 520 15.55 9.77 5.91
N ASP A 521 16.15 10.90 6.32
CA ASP A 521 15.44 12.17 6.47
C ASP A 521 14.89 12.69 5.13
N LEU A 522 15.66 12.60 4.05
CA LEU A 522 15.21 13.00 2.72
C LEU A 522 14.05 12.12 2.20
N ARG A 523 14.11 10.78 2.43
CA ARG A 523 13.00 9.88 2.10
C ARG A 523 11.75 10.24 2.90
N LYS A 524 11.89 10.46 4.19
CA LYS A 524 10.80 10.86 5.07
C LYS A 524 10.21 12.22 4.69
N SER A 525 11.05 13.18 4.25
CA SER A 525 10.63 14.46 3.70
C SER A 525 9.75 14.29 2.46
N LEU A 526 10.15 13.42 1.53
CA LEU A 526 9.36 13.13 0.33
C LEU A 526 8.00 12.49 0.67
N LEU A 527 7.99 11.51 1.56
CA LEU A 527 6.75 10.84 1.96
C LEU A 527 5.79 11.80 2.69
N LEU A 528 6.32 12.71 3.51
CA LEU A 528 5.51 13.76 4.16
C LEU A 528 4.98 14.77 3.15
N PHE A 529 5.77 15.12 2.13
CA PHE A 529 5.32 15.97 1.04
C PHE A 529 4.16 15.34 0.27
N VAL A 530 4.27 14.06 -0.09
CA VAL A 530 3.21 13.31 -0.76
C VAL A 530 1.96 13.21 0.12
N ASP A 531 2.13 12.85 1.39
CA ASP A 531 1.03 12.77 2.36
C ASP A 531 0.26 14.11 2.46
N ASP A 532 0.99 15.23 2.53
CA ASP A 532 0.38 16.57 2.59
C ASP A 532 -0.38 16.93 1.31
N MET A 533 0.10 16.51 0.14
CA MET A 533 -0.57 16.76 -1.13
C MET A 533 -1.86 15.95 -1.29
N VAL A 534 -1.87 14.71 -0.80
CA VAL A 534 -3.00 13.77 -0.97
C VAL A 534 -4.04 13.92 0.15
N TRP A 535 -3.60 14.06 1.41
CA TRP A 535 -4.46 13.95 2.58
C TRP A 535 -4.69 15.27 3.33
N SER A 536 -4.23 16.41 2.78
CA SER A 536 -4.51 17.71 3.39
C SER A 536 -6.02 18.06 3.28
N ASN A 537 -6.50 18.86 4.23
CA ASN A 537 -7.90 19.31 4.26
C ASN A 537 -8.26 20.32 3.14
N ALA A 538 -7.29 20.74 2.34
CA ALA A 538 -7.53 21.60 1.17
C ALA A 538 -8.07 20.75 -0.01
N PRO A 539 -8.84 21.33 -0.94
CA PRO A 539 -9.24 20.62 -2.14
C PRO A 539 -8.03 20.00 -2.83
N ALA A 540 -8.11 18.68 -3.08
CA ALA A 540 -7.03 17.96 -3.71
C ALA A 540 -6.73 18.54 -5.10
N ASP A 541 -5.51 19.01 -5.30
CA ASP A 541 -5.01 19.50 -6.58
C ASP A 541 -3.70 18.77 -6.89
N TYR A 542 -3.80 17.71 -7.71
CA TYR A 542 -2.64 16.89 -8.07
C TYR A 542 -1.53 17.69 -8.79
N ARG A 543 -1.85 18.87 -9.38
CA ARG A 543 -0.84 19.76 -9.99
C ARG A 543 0.20 20.20 -8.96
N LYS A 544 -0.18 20.31 -7.69
CA LYS A 544 0.73 20.64 -6.59
C LYS A 544 1.84 19.61 -6.41
N LEU A 545 1.61 18.35 -6.79
CA LEU A 545 2.67 17.33 -6.81
C LEU A 545 3.84 17.73 -7.73
N LEU A 546 3.55 18.48 -8.80
CA LEU A 546 4.52 18.91 -9.78
C LEU A 546 4.96 20.39 -9.64
N LEU A 547 4.13 21.23 -9.01
CA LEU A 547 4.32 22.69 -9.01
C LEU A 547 4.63 23.28 -7.62
N SER A 548 4.46 22.52 -6.53
CA SER A 548 4.70 23.06 -5.18
C SER A 548 6.17 23.38 -4.94
N ASP A 549 6.42 24.50 -4.28
CA ASP A 549 7.75 24.94 -3.86
C ASP A 549 8.13 24.50 -2.44
N THR A 550 7.34 23.61 -1.82
CA THR A 550 7.50 23.23 -0.42
C THR A 550 8.35 21.98 -0.23
N LEU A 551 9.02 21.90 0.93
CA LEU A 551 9.68 20.70 1.46
C LEU A 551 9.33 20.52 2.93
N PHE A 552 9.50 19.30 3.44
CA PHE A 552 9.46 19.02 4.86
C PHE A 552 10.90 18.87 5.38
N LEU A 553 11.30 19.73 6.28
CA LEU A 553 12.66 19.76 6.84
C LEU A 553 12.62 19.53 8.35
N ASN A 554 13.52 18.68 8.85
CA ASN A 554 13.88 18.59 10.25
C ASN A 554 15.13 19.42 10.52
N GLU A 555 15.66 19.40 11.74
CA GLU A 555 16.85 20.18 12.11
C GLU A 555 18.07 19.86 11.24
N ARG A 556 18.30 18.60 10.88
CA ARG A 556 19.44 18.17 10.05
C ARG A 556 19.31 18.71 8.63
N LEU A 557 18.17 18.48 7.99
CA LEU A 557 17.90 19.02 6.66
C LEU A 557 17.84 20.55 6.65
N GLY A 558 17.33 21.18 7.72
CA GLY A 558 17.31 22.62 7.87
C GLY A 558 18.70 23.25 7.77
N LYS A 559 19.70 22.65 8.42
CA LYS A 559 21.11 23.13 8.31
C LYS A 559 21.62 23.08 6.87
N VAL A 560 21.36 21.99 6.15
CA VAL A 560 21.79 21.78 4.74
C VAL A 560 21.09 22.77 3.79
N TYR A 561 19.80 23.06 4.06
CA TYR A 561 19.00 23.95 3.21
C TYR A 561 18.99 25.41 3.67
N GLY A 562 19.96 25.82 4.50
CA GLY A 562 20.10 27.21 4.94
C GLY A 562 18.93 27.70 5.80
N LYS A 563 18.30 26.81 6.56
CA LYS A 563 17.18 27.06 7.47
C LYS A 563 17.54 26.62 8.91
N PRO A 564 18.58 27.21 9.53
CA PRO A 564 19.08 26.78 10.85
C PRO A 564 18.09 27.06 11.99
N GLU A 565 17.06 27.88 11.76
CA GLU A 565 15.97 28.15 12.68
C GLU A 565 15.07 26.93 12.94
N ILE A 566 15.07 25.94 12.02
CA ILE A 566 14.29 24.71 12.19
C ILE A 566 14.92 23.86 13.30
N LYS A 567 14.11 23.55 14.31
CA LYS A 567 14.47 22.71 15.43
C LYS A 567 13.50 21.54 15.58
N GLY A 568 14.04 20.40 16.02
CA GLY A 568 13.26 19.20 16.28
C GLY A 568 12.75 18.50 15.04
N GLY A 569 11.46 18.11 15.05
CA GLY A 569 10.85 17.30 13.99
C GLY A 569 10.60 18.02 12.68
N PHE A 570 10.02 17.28 11.72
CA PHE A 570 9.76 17.82 10.39
C PHE A 570 8.71 18.95 10.40
N GLN A 571 9.03 20.03 9.70
CA GLN A 571 8.21 21.22 9.49
C GLN A 571 8.10 21.51 7.99
N LYS A 572 6.94 21.97 7.53
CA LYS A 572 6.71 22.37 6.15
C LYS A 572 7.33 23.74 5.89
N VAL A 573 8.18 23.84 4.86
CA VAL A 573 8.94 25.04 4.51
C VAL A 573 8.75 25.35 3.03
N SER A 574 8.45 26.61 2.68
CA SER A 574 8.35 27.08 1.29
C SER A 574 9.67 27.66 0.80
N PHE A 575 9.94 27.47 -0.48
CA PHE A 575 11.15 27.95 -1.18
C PHE A 575 10.75 28.75 -2.44
N PRO A 576 10.08 29.90 -2.29
CA PRO A 576 9.60 30.68 -3.41
C PRO A 576 10.76 31.16 -4.27
N ASN A 577 10.59 31.04 -5.60
CA ASN A 577 11.56 31.49 -6.62
C ASN A 577 12.97 30.83 -6.55
N GLN A 578 13.08 29.67 -5.93
CA GLN A 578 14.36 28.93 -5.82
C GLN A 578 14.40 27.68 -6.71
N GLY A 579 13.61 27.63 -7.77
CA GLY A 579 13.60 26.52 -8.72
C GLY A 579 13.00 25.22 -8.19
N ARG A 580 12.25 25.26 -7.09
CA ARG A 580 11.51 24.12 -6.55
C ARG A 580 10.25 23.85 -7.34
N THR A 581 10.02 22.59 -7.70
CA THR A 581 8.91 22.17 -8.55
C THR A 581 8.46 20.77 -8.15
N GLY A 582 7.74 20.69 -7.06
CA GLY A 582 7.14 19.48 -6.52
C GLY A 582 8.09 18.29 -6.39
N VAL A 583 7.60 17.09 -6.72
CA VAL A 583 8.37 15.84 -6.64
C VAL A 583 9.56 15.83 -7.58
N ILE A 584 9.47 16.46 -8.76
CA ILE A 584 10.51 16.45 -9.80
C ILE A 584 11.85 17.01 -9.29
N THR A 585 11.78 18.03 -8.45
CA THR A 585 12.98 18.66 -7.86
C THR A 585 13.16 18.27 -6.39
N HIS A 586 12.43 17.25 -5.89
CA HIS A 586 12.62 16.81 -4.51
C HIS A 586 14.02 16.23 -4.33
N PRO A 587 14.76 16.63 -3.27
CA PRO A 587 16.16 16.25 -3.08
C PRO A 587 16.39 14.74 -3.06
N TYR A 588 15.47 13.98 -2.47
CA TYR A 588 15.56 12.52 -2.47
C TYR A 588 15.56 11.95 -3.88
N LEU A 589 14.65 12.37 -4.77
CA LEU A 589 14.62 11.91 -6.17
C LEU A 589 15.82 12.37 -6.95
N LEU A 590 16.27 13.63 -6.76
CA LEU A 590 17.49 14.11 -7.41
C LEU A 590 18.71 13.29 -6.99
N THR A 591 18.76 12.82 -5.75
CA THR A 591 19.82 11.96 -5.23
C THR A 591 19.71 10.53 -5.74
N ALA A 592 18.48 9.98 -5.78
CA ALA A 592 18.20 8.62 -6.28
C ALA A 592 18.58 8.45 -7.76
N PHE A 593 18.29 9.47 -8.58
CA PHE A 593 18.60 9.50 -10.00
C PHE A 593 19.91 10.22 -10.33
N ALA A 594 20.91 10.15 -9.46
CA ALA A 594 22.26 10.67 -9.67
C ALA A 594 23.30 9.57 -9.52
N TYR A 595 24.46 9.74 -10.16
CA TYR A 595 25.60 8.85 -9.98
C TYR A 595 26.22 9.01 -8.58
N HIS A 596 27.14 8.11 -8.22
CA HIS A 596 27.85 8.13 -6.97
C HIS A 596 28.59 9.44 -6.70
N ASN A 597 29.24 9.99 -7.71
CA ASN A 597 30.08 11.19 -7.65
C ASN A 597 29.57 12.38 -8.45
N ASN A 598 28.47 12.23 -9.21
CA ASN A 598 28.00 13.28 -10.12
C ASN A 598 26.50 13.19 -10.38
N THR A 599 25.91 14.19 -11.04
CA THR A 599 24.51 14.18 -11.47
C THR A 599 24.31 13.25 -12.67
N SER A 600 23.08 12.75 -12.89
CA SER A 600 22.72 11.97 -14.08
C SER A 600 21.53 12.59 -14.83
N PRO A 601 21.78 13.45 -15.82
CA PRO A 601 20.72 13.99 -16.68
C PRO A 601 19.95 12.89 -17.42
N ILE A 602 20.64 11.81 -17.82
CA ILE A 602 20.04 10.69 -18.56
C ILE A 602 19.00 9.96 -17.68
N HIS A 603 19.38 9.50 -16.49
CA HIS A 603 18.45 8.80 -15.60
C HIS A 603 17.24 9.66 -15.26
N ARG A 604 17.44 10.95 -14.98
CA ARG A 604 16.33 11.89 -14.74
C ARG A 604 15.46 12.11 -15.95
N GLY A 605 16.06 12.22 -17.14
CA GLY A 605 15.32 12.35 -18.41
C GLY A 605 14.46 11.12 -18.69
N VAL A 606 15.01 9.91 -18.51
CA VAL A 606 14.27 8.65 -18.65
C VAL A 606 13.12 8.58 -17.66
N PHE A 607 13.37 8.89 -16.38
CA PHE A 607 12.31 8.93 -15.35
C PHE A 607 11.19 9.91 -15.71
N LEU A 608 11.53 11.16 -16.08
CA LEU A 608 10.54 12.16 -16.47
C LEU A 608 9.71 11.70 -17.67
N THR A 609 10.38 11.15 -18.70
CA THR A 609 9.68 10.71 -19.91
C THR A 609 8.73 9.54 -19.64
N ARG A 610 9.18 8.54 -18.90
CA ARG A 610 8.38 7.34 -18.61
C ARG A 610 7.31 7.57 -17.55
N ASN A 611 7.70 8.14 -16.41
CA ASN A 611 6.85 8.15 -15.22
C ASN A 611 5.99 9.43 -15.11
N ILE A 612 6.46 10.56 -15.65
CA ILE A 612 5.71 11.82 -15.56
C ILE A 612 4.93 12.09 -16.86
N VAL A 613 5.58 11.92 -18.03
CA VAL A 613 4.95 12.20 -19.34
C VAL A 613 4.21 10.96 -19.87
N GLY A 614 4.56 9.75 -19.43
CA GLY A 614 3.90 8.51 -19.84
C GLY A 614 4.33 8.00 -21.23
N LEU A 615 5.49 8.41 -21.72
CA LEU A 615 5.99 7.97 -23.02
C LEU A 615 6.93 6.77 -22.90
N THR A 616 6.69 5.74 -23.70
CA THR A 616 7.57 4.58 -23.78
C THR A 616 8.82 4.92 -24.59
N LEU A 617 10.00 4.82 -23.96
CA LEU A 617 11.26 4.97 -24.64
C LEU A 617 11.69 3.64 -25.27
N LYS A 618 11.89 3.64 -26.57
CA LYS A 618 12.53 2.50 -27.25
C LYS A 618 14.02 2.47 -26.90
N PRO A 619 14.65 1.28 -26.80
CA PRO A 619 16.09 1.18 -26.68
C PRO A 619 16.77 1.94 -27.85
N PRO A 620 17.90 2.64 -27.61
CA PRO A 620 18.64 3.22 -28.69
C PRO A 620 19.12 2.11 -29.64
N PRO A 621 19.21 2.38 -30.97
CA PRO A 621 19.68 1.39 -31.95
C PRO A 621 21.09 0.88 -31.67
N GLU A 622 21.91 1.73 -31.06
CA GLU A 622 23.28 1.41 -30.62
C GLU A 622 23.44 1.81 -29.15
N ALA A 623 24.09 0.96 -28.36
CA ALA A 623 24.46 1.30 -27.00
C ALA A 623 25.64 2.29 -27.04
N ILE A 624 25.41 3.51 -26.59
CA ILE A 624 26.48 4.50 -26.41
C ILE A 624 26.97 4.39 -24.99
N GLU A 625 28.18 3.87 -24.79
CA GLU A 625 28.81 3.82 -23.49
C GLU A 625 29.29 5.22 -23.08
N PHE A 626 28.82 5.72 -21.95
CA PHE A 626 29.28 6.96 -21.37
C PHE A 626 30.52 6.71 -20.50
N LYS A 627 31.68 7.28 -20.90
CA LYS A 627 32.92 7.25 -20.13
C LYS A 627 33.28 8.68 -19.72
N ASP A 628 33.21 8.99 -18.45
CA ASP A 628 33.45 10.34 -17.91
C ASP A 628 34.86 10.87 -18.26
N ASN A 629 35.86 9.96 -18.33
CA ASN A 629 37.24 10.28 -18.67
C ASN A 629 37.46 10.68 -20.13
N ASP A 630 36.50 10.44 -21.03
CA ASP A 630 36.59 10.82 -22.45
C ASP A 630 36.28 12.31 -22.66
N PHE A 631 35.91 13.03 -21.61
CA PHE A 631 35.54 14.45 -21.66
C PHE A 631 36.45 15.32 -20.80
N PRO A 632 36.63 16.60 -21.17
CA PRO A 632 37.33 17.55 -20.33
C PRO A 632 36.77 17.65 -18.92
N PRO A 633 37.62 17.65 -17.88
CA PRO A 633 37.15 17.60 -16.48
C PRO A 633 36.39 18.85 -16.01
N ASN A 634 36.50 19.95 -16.75
CA ASN A 634 35.79 21.20 -16.47
C ASN A 634 34.37 21.25 -17.02
N LEU A 635 33.96 20.27 -17.84
CA LEU A 635 32.60 20.21 -18.35
C LEU A 635 31.64 19.67 -17.29
N THR A 636 30.48 20.29 -17.20
CA THR A 636 29.36 19.74 -16.41
C THR A 636 28.83 18.45 -17.05
N MET A 637 28.22 17.57 -16.29
CA MET A 637 27.65 16.33 -16.82
C MET A 637 26.62 16.60 -17.94
N ARG A 638 25.89 17.70 -17.89
CA ARG A 638 24.94 18.12 -18.94
C ARG A 638 25.70 18.43 -20.26
N GLU A 639 26.80 19.13 -20.18
CA GLU A 639 27.62 19.46 -21.34
C GLU A 639 28.23 18.21 -21.95
N LYS A 640 28.80 17.31 -21.13
CA LYS A 640 29.32 16.01 -21.57
C LYS A 640 28.28 15.18 -22.31
N VAL A 641 27.06 15.04 -21.72
CA VAL A 641 25.95 14.32 -22.36
C VAL A 641 25.50 15.02 -23.64
N THR A 642 25.49 16.35 -23.68
CA THR A 642 25.14 17.13 -24.88
C THR A 642 26.14 16.90 -26.01
N GLU A 643 27.44 16.89 -25.71
CA GLU A 643 28.49 16.56 -26.71
C GLU A 643 28.31 15.13 -27.22
N LEU A 644 28.10 14.17 -26.34
CA LEU A 644 27.92 12.77 -26.71
C LEU A 644 26.70 12.53 -27.63
N THR A 645 25.60 13.24 -27.38
CA THR A 645 24.35 13.03 -28.12
C THR A 645 24.16 13.89 -29.34
N ARG A 646 24.76 15.10 -29.41
CA ARG A 646 24.66 16.00 -30.58
C ARG A 646 25.60 15.63 -31.74
N ALA A 647 26.71 14.99 -31.47
CA ALA A 647 27.68 14.64 -32.51
C ALA A 647 27.21 13.55 -33.49
N LYS A 648 26.05 12.91 -33.22
CA LYS A 648 25.48 11.81 -34.02
C LYS A 648 24.07 12.10 -34.57
N ALA A 649 23.54 13.30 -34.37
CA ALA A 649 22.31 13.79 -35.00
C ALA A 649 22.69 14.71 -36.16
#